data_bdd38cb895d5faef3c68e83cd80e804a
#
_entry.id   bdd38cb895d5faef3c68e83cd80e804a
#
_cell.length_a   1.000
_cell.length_b   1.000
_cell.length_c   1.000
_cell.angle_alpha   90.00
_cell.angle_beta   90.00
_cell.angle_gamma   90.00
#
_symmetry.space_group_name_H-M   'P 1'
#
loop_
_entity.id
_entity.type
_entity.pdbx_description
1 polymer ?
#
loop_
_entity_poly.entity_id
_entity_poly.type
_entity_poly.pdbx_seq_one_letter_code
_entity_poly.pdbx_strand_id
1 'polypeptide(L)'
;MKKITFLFIIICLPAWIIAQKSAFTVQDVLNVESFRVSDITTNGRFVAGTVSARKDRLNIDHSRYGDPNYVAPYTGEALIINTEDGAERRIFEEKKILKGLSWSPDDNSLAILVYEDDEMRLYIYDQARSKTRRVKLKTDLALSSGSLLEWTPDGKNIIISLRSAEWSEKGDSLFKEATAGPVTVYDSKKPFLKWDKIQDYSSLAIPAMVDVGSGSVKTLLPEGRYTNICLPEEGNKMVFVKYNPLKTTYDRSGGTEYGLYMIDLDNPETADTLEAKTEKRINISWDDPKTRYAYSDSGHVFVRSIFEDDAVKISSDTTAVVKKDTSELKFSVMRWSPDGNYVLASAKNGYWMIDAGSGGMELVYDLPEDEEESPRLRIVGWKPDGSSWYMSYSARDRWERGLVEYDLVTRQFTDLVKDSRLYSSWEMSKDGSRLFYNLSDGDRPSDLYVADPDFIDTRQLTDLNPWTDNKKMTRSELVKYLDADGNELYGILYYPVDYEPGKKYPLVCEIYEDFFNNGYSYSMNLIANAGYFGFKPSVNLIEGYPGEAWVKGITSGINKLIERGLVDKDKLGVHGTSYGGYAASLLITQTDRFAAAINISGKVNIISFLGDSPRIGTRNYSAAEVGQDRIGETLWDAPMKYLATSAVLHADRIETPHLLMTGEGDWNVPALNTRELYYAMRRLDKEVVWVNYVNGGHGAGMASNEADFHDHWEAYDRLVPNSFQ
;
A
#
# COMPACT_ATOMS: atom_id res chain seq x y z
N MET A 1 -20.73 -11.60 -87.42
CA MET A 1 -20.30 -12.25 -86.18
C MET A 1 -19.72 -11.22 -85.21
N LYS A 2 -20.51 -10.78 -84.17
CA LYS A 2 -20.08 -9.81 -83.17
C LYS A 2 -19.49 -10.58 -81.99
N LYS A 3 -18.24 -10.33 -81.70
CA LYS A 3 -17.56 -10.85 -80.44
C LYS A 3 -18.00 -10.01 -79.25
N ILE A 4 -18.66 -10.66 -78.27
CA ILE A 4 -18.99 -10.06 -76.98
C ILE A 4 -17.84 -10.43 -76.04
N THR A 5 -17.11 -9.43 -75.59
CA THR A 5 -16.06 -9.58 -74.58
C THR A 5 -16.69 -9.37 -73.16
N PHE A 6 -16.74 -10.45 -72.38
CA PHE A 6 -17.16 -10.36 -70.97
C PHE A 6 -15.98 -9.81 -70.10
N LEU A 7 -16.18 -8.64 -69.49
CA LEU A 7 -15.28 -8.06 -68.54
C LEU A 7 -15.62 -8.58 -67.12
N PHE A 8 -14.78 -9.46 -66.57
CA PHE A 8 -14.91 -9.89 -65.18
C PHE A 8 -14.36 -8.79 -64.27
N ILE A 9 -15.22 -8.06 -63.56
CA ILE A 9 -14.82 -7.16 -62.47
C ILE A 9 -14.63 -8.01 -61.22
N ILE A 10 -13.37 -8.25 -60.82
CA ILE A 10 -13.02 -8.83 -59.51
C ILE A 10 -13.19 -7.71 -58.49
N ILE A 11 -14.29 -7.75 -57.72
CA ILE A 11 -14.49 -6.91 -56.54
C ILE A 11 -13.61 -7.50 -55.44
N CYS A 12 -12.40 -6.92 -55.21
CA CYS A 12 -11.63 -7.15 -54.02
C CYS A 12 -12.33 -6.45 -52.85
N LEU A 13 -13.15 -7.17 -52.09
CA LEU A 13 -13.56 -6.73 -50.77
C LEU A 13 -12.32 -6.73 -49.88
N PRO A 14 -12.00 -5.62 -49.17
CA PRO A 14 -10.95 -5.63 -48.18
C PRO A 14 -11.41 -6.59 -47.07
N ALA A 15 -10.78 -7.76 -46.98
CA ALA A 15 -10.89 -8.60 -45.81
C ALA A 15 -10.25 -7.80 -44.64
N TRP A 16 -11.05 -7.25 -43.79
CA TRP A 16 -10.60 -6.77 -42.49
C TRP A 16 -10.09 -7.99 -41.73
N ILE A 17 -8.79 -8.21 -41.77
CA ILE A 17 -8.14 -9.15 -40.86
C ILE A 17 -8.23 -8.49 -39.47
N ILE A 18 -9.29 -8.86 -38.73
CA ILE A 18 -9.31 -8.58 -37.29
C ILE A 18 -8.13 -9.38 -36.72
N ALA A 19 -7.08 -8.71 -36.33
CA ALA A 19 -5.95 -9.37 -35.71
C ALA A 19 -6.45 -10.13 -34.49
N GLN A 20 -6.28 -11.45 -34.50
CA GLN A 20 -6.68 -12.28 -33.38
C GLN A 20 -5.87 -11.89 -32.14
N LYS A 21 -6.55 -11.52 -31.04
CA LYS A 21 -5.88 -11.19 -29.77
C LYS A 21 -5.02 -12.36 -29.30
N SER A 22 -3.79 -12.09 -28.90
CA SER A 22 -2.86 -13.08 -28.37
C SER A 22 -3.11 -13.35 -26.87
N ALA A 23 -2.66 -14.49 -26.36
CA ALA A 23 -2.73 -14.80 -24.94
C ALA A 23 -1.94 -13.78 -24.11
N PHE A 24 -2.42 -13.49 -22.90
CA PHE A 24 -1.68 -12.75 -21.88
C PHE A 24 -0.75 -13.72 -21.15
N THR A 25 0.54 -13.40 -21.04
CA THR A 25 1.61 -14.30 -20.60
C THR A 25 2.35 -13.77 -19.38
N VAL A 26 3.18 -14.61 -18.75
CA VAL A 26 4.07 -14.21 -17.65
C VAL A 26 5.03 -13.08 -18.08
N GLN A 27 5.53 -13.12 -19.32
CA GLN A 27 6.36 -12.03 -19.87
C GLN A 27 5.61 -10.72 -19.99
N ASP A 28 4.32 -10.76 -20.31
CA ASP A 28 3.48 -9.56 -20.35
C ASP A 28 3.34 -8.93 -18.96
N VAL A 29 3.24 -9.73 -17.90
CA VAL A 29 3.20 -9.23 -16.51
C VAL A 29 4.44 -8.40 -16.17
N LEU A 30 5.62 -8.84 -16.62
CA LEU A 30 6.88 -8.12 -16.40
C LEU A 30 6.92 -6.76 -17.10
N ASN A 31 6.19 -6.63 -18.21
CA ASN A 31 6.15 -5.42 -19.03
C ASN A 31 5.03 -4.44 -18.64
N VAL A 32 4.10 -4.82 -17.75
CA VAL A 32 3.07 -3.88 -17.27
C VAL A 32 3.71 -2.71 -16.54
N GLU A 33 3.46 -1.52 -17.04
CA GLU A 33 3.92 -0.26 -16.49
C GLU A 33 2.87 0.38 -15.57
N SER A 34 3.34 1.14 -14.61
CA SER A 34 2.50 1.94 -13.71
C SER A 34 3.13 3.31 -13.50
N PHE A 35 2.30 4.35 -13.39
CA PHE A 35 2.71 5.68 -12.99
C PHE A 35 2.40 5.91 -11.52
N ARG A 36 3.39 6.37 -10.78
CA ARG A 36 3.24 6.79 -9.40
C ARG A 36 3.41 8.29 -9.31
N VAL A 37 2.38 9.00 -8.92
CA VAL A 37 2.43 10.42 -8.60
C VAL A 37 3.40 10.63 -7.43
N SER A 38 4.28 11.62 -7.57
CA SER A 38 5.20 12.05 -6.51
C SER A 38 4.84 13.42 -5.98
N ASP A 39 4.48 14.36 -6.85
CA ASP A 39 4.05 15.69 -6.45
C ASP A 39 3.28 16.40 -7.59
N ILE A 40 2.44 17.35 -7.22
CA ILE A 40 1.54 18.10 -8.10
C ILE A 40 1.78 19.60 -7.87
N THR A 41 1.87 20.39 -8.95
CA THR A 41 1.94 21.85 -8.83
C THR A 41 0.71 22.44 -8.13
N THR A 42 0.87 23.60 -7.53
CA THR A 42 -0.17 24.27 -6.73
C THR A 42 -1.50 24.37 -7.48
N ASN A 43 -1.46 24.74 -8.77
CA ASN A 43 -2.63 24.87 -9.63
C ASN A 43 -3.01 23.59 -10.41
N GLY A 44 -2.38 22.47 -10.10
CA GLY A 44 -2.65 21.19 -10.77
C GLY A 44 -2.25 21.15 -12.26
N ARG A 45 -1.50 22.13 -12.76
CA ARG A 45 -1.12 22.18 -14.19
C ARG A 45 -0.09 21.14 -14.57
N PHE A 46 0.82 20.80 -13.66
CA PHE A 46 1.82 19.77 -13.87
C PHE A 46 1.79 18.74 -12.76
N VAL A 47 1.88 17.47 -13.14
CA VAL A 47 2.09 16.37 -12.23
C VAL A 47 3.45 15.75 -12.51
N ALA A 48 4.25 15.55 -11.46
CA ALA A 48 5.52 14.85 -11.52
C ALA A 48 5.41 13.48 -10.88
N GLY A 49 6.02 12.48 -11.49
CA GLY A 49 5.98 11.12 -10.97
C GLY A 49 6.99 10.19 -11.62
N THR A 50 6.83 8.92 -11.33
CA THR A 50 7.72 7.85 -11.79
C THR A 50 6.94 6.79 -12.56
N VAL A 51 7.36 6.51 -13.80
CA VAL A 51 6.92 5.35 -14.57
C VAL A 51 7.89 4.19 -14.31
N SER A 52 7.37 3.03 -13.97
CA SER A 52 8.17 1.80 -13.83
C SER A 52 7.37 0.58 -14.23
N ALA A 53 8.02 -0.36 -14.93
CA ALA A 53 7.50 -1.69 -15.19
C ALA A 53 7.80 -2.62 -14.00
N ARG A 54 7.12 -3.79 -13.95
CA ARG A 54 7.42 -4.78 -12.91
C ARG A 54 8.86 -5.28 -12.98
N LYS A 55 9.42 -5.48 -14.17
CA LYS A 55 10.82 -5.87 -14.37
C LYS A 55 11.83 -4.88 -13.78
N ASP A 56 11.48 -3.61 -13.68
CA ASP A 56 12.34 -2.56 -13.09
C ASP A 56 12.46 -2.68 -11.55
N ARG A 57 11.70 -3.58 -10.94
CA ARG A 57 11.64 -3.84 -9.50
C ARG A 57 12.17 -5.24 -9.10
N LEU A 58 12.84 -5.91 -10.01
CA LEU A 58 13.53 -7.19 -9.77
C LEU A 58 14.94 -6.98 -9.23
N ASN A 59 15.65 -8.08 -9.00
CA ASN A 59 17.04 -8.12 -8.57
C ASN A 59 17.30 -7.54 -7.18
N ILE A 60 16.32 -7.71 -6.27
CA ILE A 60 16.48 -7.34 -4.87
C ILE A 60 17.39 -8.35 -4.19
N ASP A 61 18.41 -7.86 -3.49
CA ASP A 61 19.18 -8.70 -2.57
C ASP A 61 18.47 -8.78 -1.20
N HIS A 62 17.64 -9.79 -1.05
CA HIS A 62 16.89 -10.03 0.18
C HIS A 62 17.78 -10.38 1.39
N SER A 63 19.03 -10.82 1.18
CA SER A 63 19.98 -11.07 2.27
C SER A 63 20.38 -9.78 2.99
N ARG A 64 20.28 -8.63 2.31
CA ARG A 64 20.56 -7.30 2.83
C ARG A 64 19.34 -6.60 3.43
N TYR A 65 18.25 -7.29 3.69
CA TYR A 65 17.10 -6.69 4.36
C TYR A 65 17.51 -6.15 5.74
N GLY A 66 17.18 -4.87 6.00
CA GLY A 66 17.55 -4.16 7.23
C GLY A 66 19.00 -3.66 7.27
N ASP A 67 19.79 -3.85 6.20
CA ASP A 67 21.11 -3.24 6.06
C ASP A 67 20.96 -1.73 5.85
N PRO A 68 21.54 -0.89 6.72
CA PRO A 68 21.43 0.57 6.61
C PRO A 68 21.99 1.14 5.30
N ASN A 69 22.96 0.46 4.69
CA ASN A 69 23.63 0.89 3.46
C ASN A 69 22.99 0.34 2.18
N TYR A 70 21.99 -0.55 2.30
CA TYR A 70 21.39 -1.14 1.11
C TYR A 70 20.32 -0.23 0.50
N VAL A 71 20.47 0.04 -0.79
CA VAL A 71 19.47 0.71 -1.62
C VAL A 71 18.98 -0.29 -2.66
N ALA A 72 17.72 -0.67 -2.60
CA ALA A 72 17.13 -1.58 -3.58
C ALA A 72 17.20 -1.00 -4.99
N PRO A 73 17.56 -1.81 -6.02
CA PRO A 73 17.83 -1.35 -7.38
C PRO A 73 16.57 -1.06 -8.20
N TYR A 74 15.57 -0.43 -7.59
CA TYR A 74 14.32 -0.06 -8.27
C TYR A 74 14.55 1.14 -9.18
N THR A 75 14.45 0.92 -10.49
CA THR A 75 14.58 1.98 -11.48
C THR A 75 13.24 2.48 -12.00
N GLY A 76 13.21 3.70 -12.49
CA GLY A 76 12.04 4.27 -13.14
C GLY A 76 12.40 5.52 -13.95
N GLU A 77 11.49 5.91 -14.82
CA GLU A 77 11.56 7.16 -15.56
C GLU A 77 10.91 8.28 -14.75
N ALA A 78 11.63 9.37 -14.52
CA ALA A 78 11.05 10.58 -13.96
C ALA A 78 10.30 11.34 -15.07
N LEU A 79 9.01 11.52 -14.89
CA LEU A 79 8.09 12.07 -15.89
C LEU A 79 7.35 13.28 -15.33
N ILE A 80 7.22 14.35 -16.14
CA ILE A 80 6.30 15.45 -15.90
C ILE A 80 5.21 15.39 -16.97
N ILE A 81 3.96 15.51 -16.56
CA ILE A 81 2.79 15.55 -17.44
C ILE A 81 2.10 16.91 -17.29
N ASN A 82 1.85 17.58 -18.40
CA ASN A 82 0.98 18.75 -18.43
C ASN A 82 -0.47 18.32 -18.48
N THR A 83 -1.26 18.69 -17.50
CA THR A 83 -2.65 18.25 -17.35
C THR A 83 -3.62 18.93 -18.34
N GLU A 84 -3.23 20.05 -18.96
CA GLU A 84 -4.05 20.78 -19.92
C GLU A 84 -4.08 20.11 -21.30
N ASP A 85 -2.93 19.59 -21.77
CA ASP A 85 -2.79 19.00 -23.11
C ASP A 85 -2.32 17.55 -23.11
N GLY A 86 -1.96 16.98 -21.94
CA GLY A 86 -1.43 15.62 -21.80
C GLY A 86 0.02 15.49 -22.27
N ALA A 87 0.72 16.60 -22.54
CA ALA A 87 2.11 16.55 -23.00
C ALA A 87 3.03 15.99 -21.91
N GLU A 88 3.77 14.95 -22.27
CA GLU A 88 4.72 14.28 -21.39
C GLU A 88 6.14 14.79 -21.61
N ARG A 89 6.90 14.87 -20.51
CA ARG A 89 8.32 15.23 -20.56
C ARG A 89 9.14 14.35 -19.64
N ARG A 90 10.06 13.58 -20.22
CA ARG A 90 11.06 12.80 -19.49
C ARG A 90 12.16 13.74 -18.98
N ILE A 91 12.54 13.58 -17.70
CA ILE A 91 13.55 14.45 -17.06
C ILE A 91 14.97 13.95 -17.32
N PHE A 92 15.15 12.63 -17.40
CA PHE A 92 16.41 11.96 -17.70
C PHE A 92 16.28 11.12 -18.97
N GLU A 93 17.37 10.91 -19.69
CA GLU A 93 17.40 10.06 -20.89
C GLU A 93 17.27 8.56 -20.53
N GLU A 94 17.76 8.18 -19.34
CA GLU A 94 17.74 6.80 -18.84
C GLU A 94 16.94 6.69 -17.56
N LYS A 95 16.44 5.47 -17.28
CA LYS A 95 15.83 5.14 -15.98
C LYS A 95 16.83 5.34 -14.85
N LYS A 96 16.38 5.89 -13.73
CA LYS A 96 17.18 6.15 -12.53
C LYS A 96 16.57 5.48 -11.30
N ILE A 97 17.39 5.27 -10.27
CA ILE A 97 16.87 4.92 -8.94
C ILE A 97 16.42 6.22 -8.27
N LEU A 98 15.13 6.51 -8.40
CA LEU A 98 14.50 7.74 -7.89
C LEU A 98 14.07 7.54 -6.44
N LYS A 99 14.35 8.53 -5.58
CA LYS A 99 14.01 8.51 -4.16
C LYS A 99 13.02 9.58 -3.73
N GLY A 100 12.84 10.63 -4.53
CA GLY A 100 11.87 11.67 -4.27
C GLY A 100 11.84 12.71 -5.37
N LEU A 101 10.68 13.30 -5.59
CA LEU A 101 10.44 14.45 -6.45
C LEU A 101 9.56 15.42 -5.68
N SER A 102 9.87 16.71 -5.70
CA SER A 102 9.06 17.76 -5.05
C SER A 102 9.14 19.08 -5.80
N TRP A 103 7.96 19.66 -6.11
CA TRP A 103 7.85 20.98 -6.73
C TRP A 103 8.18 22.10 -5.74
N SER A 104 8.84 23.14 -6.23
CA SER A 104 9.00 24.39 -5.48
C SER A 104 7.64 25.09 -5.29
N PRO A 105 7.47 25.90 -4.23
CA PRO A 105 6.20 26.59 -3.97
C PRO A 105 5.72 27.51 -5.10
N ASP A 106 6.63 27.97 -5.94
CA ASP A 106 6.34 28.80 -7.12
C ASP A 106 6.10 28.01 -8.42
N ASP A 107 6.05 26.66 -8.32
CA ASP A 107 5.85 25.71 -9.44
C ASP A 107 6.90 25.79 -10.56
N ASN A 108 8.04 26.49 -10.35
CA ASN A 108 9.04 26.72 -11.39
C ASN A 108 10.19 25.71 -11.38
N SER A 109 10.40 25.02 -10.28
CA SER A 109 11.50 24.07 -10.11
C SER A 109 11.02 22.77 -9.51
N LEU A 110 11.60 21.63 -9.96
CA LEU A 110 11.37 20.32 -9.35
C LEU A 110 12.67 19.81 -8.78
N ALA A 111 12.69 19.54 -7.47
CA ALA A 111 13.80 18.87 -6.80
C ALA A 111 13.68 17.37 -6.99
N ILE A 112 14.80 16.68 -7.23
CA ILE A 112 14.84 15.26 -7.54
C ILE A 112 15.98 14.61 -6.79
N LEU A 113 15.68 13.55 -6.01
CA LEU A 113 16.68 12.70 -5.39
C LEU A 113 16.94 11.46 -6.23
N VAL A 114 18.20 11.26 -6.59
CA VAL A 114 18.66 10.14 -7.43
C VAL A 114 19.77 9.40 -6.70
N TYR A 115 19.69 8.08 -6.65
CA TYR A 115 20.79 7.22 -6.21
C TYR A 115 21.53 6.72 -7.47
N GLU A 116 22.78 7.09 -7.59
CA GLU A 116 23.66 6.69 -8.71
C GLU A 116 25.12 6.71 -8.27
N ASP A 117 25.96 5.82 -8.83
CA ASP A 117 27.36 5.64 -8.48
C ASP A 117 27.58 5.49 -6.96
N ASP A 118 26.71 4.71 -6.31
CA ASP A 118 26.71 4.42 -4.87
C ASP A 118 26.52 5.66 -3.95
N GLU A 119 26.01 6.77 -4.51
CA GLU A 119 25.77 8.01 -3.81
C GLU A 119 24.36 8.56 -4.06
N MET A 120 23.80 9.23 -3.07
CA MET A 120 22.62 10.07 -3.28
C MET A 120 23.00 11.41 -3.86
N ARG A 121 22.25 11.88 -4.83
CA ARG A 121 22.46 13.15 -5.52
C ARG A 121 21.18 13.95 -5.62
N LEU A 122 21.30 15.27 -5.46
CA LEU A 122 20.20 16.23 -5.62
C LEU A 122 20.30 16.86 -7.00
N TYR A 123 19.20 16.82 -7.74
CA TYR A 123 19.02 17.51 -9.02
C TYR A 123 17.88 18.52 -8.91
N ILE A 124 17.99 19.60 -9.68
CA ILE A 124 16.92 20.58 -9.89
C ILE A 124 16.62 20.63 -11.38
N TYR A 125 15.36 20.38 -11.71
CA TYR A 125 14.80 20.61 -13.03
C TYR A 125 14.16 21.99 -13.07
N ASP A 126 14.52 22.82 -14.08
CA ASP A 126 13.97 24.15 -14.35
C ASP A 126 12.85 23.99 -15.39
N GLN A 127 11.62 24.28 -14.99
CA GLN A 127 10.42 24.08 -15.83
C GLN A 127 10.44 24.99 -17.08
N ALA A 128 10.84 26.26 -16.93
CA ALA A 128 10.84 27.20 -18.03
C ALA A 128 11.90 26.88 -19.10
N ARG A 129 13.06 26.39 -18.64
CA ARG A 129 14.20 26.08 -19.55
C ARG A 129 14.19 24.61 -19.99
N SER A 130 13.38 23.76 -19.34
CA SER A 130 13.36 22.31 -19.57
C SER A 130 14.75 21.68 -19.41
N LYS A 131 15.48 22.06 -18.36
CA LYS A 131 16.85 21.61 -18.12
C LYS A 131 17.02 21.13 -16.69
N THR A 132 17.71 20.01 -16.56
CA THR A 132 18.09 19.42 -15.27
C THR A 132 19.55 19.75 -14.97
N ARG A 133 19.85 20.12 -13.73
CA ARG A 133 21.21 20.32 -13.24
C ARG A 133 21.41 19.62 -11.90
N ARG A 134 22.58 19.07 -11.70
CA ARG A 134 23.00 18.55 -10.38
C ARG A 134 23.34 19.72 -9.45
N VAL A 135 22.88 19.65 -8.19
CA VAL A 135 23.32 20.55 -7.13
C VAL A 135 24.54 19.94 -6.43
N LYS A 136 25.67 20.59 -6.54
CA LYS A 136 26.89 20.14 -5.83
C LYS A 136 26.85 20.69 -4.41
N LEU A 137 26.54 19.82 -3.45
CA LEU A 137 26.50 20.17 -2.04
C LEU A 137 27.91 20.53 -1.54
N LYS A 138 28.04 21.66 -0.82
CA LYS A 138 29.29 22.14 -0.23
C LYS A 138 29.37 21.67 1.23
N THR A 139 29.54 20.38 1.41
CA THR A 139 29.65 19.73 2.72
C THR A 139 30.39 18.41 2.58
N ASP A 140 31.00 17.94 3.66
CA ASP A 140 31.61 16.60 3.80
C ASP A 140 30.60 15.54 4.27
N LEU A 141 29.37 15.95 4.58
CA LEU A 141 28.30 15.04 4.98
C LEU A 141 27.66 14.38 3.75
N ALA A 142 27.22 13.14 3.88
CA ALA A 142 26.54 12.40 2.83
C ALA A 142 25.04 12.68 2.79
N LEU A 143 24.44 12.77 1.61
CA LEU A 143 22.99 12.87 1.46
C LEU A 143 22.34 11.52 1.79
N SER A 144 21.32 11.53 2.66
CA SER A 144 20.62 10.31 3.08
C SER A 144 19.75 9.74 1.95
N SER A 145 19.70 8.42 1.82
CA SER A 145 18.79 7.72 0.88
C SER A 145 17.30 7.88 1.24
N GLY A 146 17.00 8.21 2.50
CA GLY A 146 15.66 8.58 2.99
C GLY A 146 15.53 10.09 3.24
N SER A 147 16.24 10.93 2.47
CA SER A 147 16.22 12.37 2.67
C SER A 147 14.84 12.98 2.41
N LEU A 148 14.52 13.98 3.21
CA LEU A 148 13.43 14.91 2.95
C LEU A 148 13.72 15.73 1.68
N LEU A 149 12.68 16.30 1.10
CA LEU A 149 12.70 17.32 0.07
C LEU A 149 11.63 18.37 0.42
N GLU A 150 11.87 19.18 1.45
CA GLU A 150 10.91 20.18 1.88
C GLU A 150 11.45 21.58 1.47
N TRP A 151 10.76 22.23 0.57
CA TRP A 151 11.15 23.57 0.09
C TRP A 151 10.84 24.62 1.16
N THR A 152 11.73 25.61 1.28
CA THR A 152 11.39 26.85 1.98
C THR A 152 10.30 27.63 1.22
N PRO A 153 9.43 28.38 1.91
CA PRO A 153 8.33 29.12 1.26
C PRO A 153 8.77 30.06 0.15
N ASP A 154 10.01 30.58 0.21
CA ASP A 154 10.59 31.47 -0.82
C ASP A 154 11.16 30.71 -2.05
N GLY A 155 11.13 29.37 -2.05
CA GLY A 155 11.61 28.52 -3.12
C GLY A 155 13.12 28.54 -3.37
N LYS A 156 13.92 29.15 -2.45
CA LYS A 156 15.38 29.26 -2.66
C LYS A 156 16.18 28.15 -2.00
N ASN A 157 15.63 27.56 -0.95
CA ASN A 157 16.29 26.50 -0.21
C ASN A 157 15.42 25.25 -0.12
N ILE A 158 16.10 24.13 0.17
CA ILE A 158 15.45 22.84 0.47
C ILE A 158 16.00 22.31 1.77
N ILE A 159 15.12 21.84 2.66
CA ILE A 159 15.50 21.04 3.81
C ILE A 159 15.72 19.61 3.34
N ILE A 160 16.90 19.09 3.63
CA ILE A 160 17.32 17.73 3.33
C ILE A 160 17.79 17.02 4.59
N SER A 161 17.96 15.71 4.52
CA SER A 161 18.54 14.88 5.58
C SER A 161 19.94 14.42 5.15
N LEU A 162 20.93 14.76 5.96
CA LEU A 162 22.31 14.33 5.78
C LEU A 162 22.67 13.23 6.81
N ARG A 163 23.77 12.56 6.56
CA ARG A 163 24.40 11.55 7.41
C ARG A 163 25.84 11.90 7.69
N SER A 164 26.35 11.57 8.87
CA SER A 164 27.76 11.76 9.21
C SER A 164 28.68 10.94 8.30
N ALA A 165 29.91 11.35 8.15
CA ALA A 165 30.91 10.65 7.35
C ALA A 165 31.14 9.20 7.83
N GLU A 166 30.98 8.93 9.12
CA GLU A 166 31.18 7.62 9.74
C GLU A 166 29.92 6.73 9.68
N TRP A 167 28.79 7.28 9.19
CA TRP A 167 27.50 6.62 9.26
C TRP A 167 27.50 5.26 8.54
N SER A 168 28.09 5.19 7.36
CA SER A 168 28.15 3.97 6.56
C SER A 168 28.99 2.89 7.22
N GLU A 169 30.18 3.23 7.72
CA GLU A 169 31.07 2.27 8.40
C GLU A 169 30.43 1.69 9.67
N LYS A 170 29.78 2.54 10.45
CA LYS A 170 29.08 2.11 11.66
C LYS A 170 27.85 1.28 11.33
N GLY A 171 27.10 1.61 10.27
CA GLY A 171 25.98 0.82 9.74
C GLY A 171 26.43 -0.59 9.35
N ASP A 172 27.51 -0.71 8.58
CA ASP A 172 28.13 -1.98 8.20
C ASP A 172 28.56 -2.80 9.43
N SER A 173 29.15 -2.15 10.42
CA SER A 173 29.58 -2.83 11.66
C SER A 173 28.39 -3.43 12.41
N LEU A 174 27.30 -2.66 12.56
CA LEU A 174 26.08 -3.12 13.23
C LEU A 174 25.43 -4.28 12.46
N PHE A 175 25.38 -4.17 11.13
CA PHE A 175 24.79 -5.21 10.28
C PHE A 175 25.62 -6.50 10.33
N LYS A 176 26.95 -6.42 10.26
CA LYS A 176 27.87 -7.55 10.42
C LYS A 176 27.76 -8.18 11.81
N GLU A 177 27.66 -7.41 12.87
CA GLU A 177 27.44 -7.95 14.22
C GLU A 177 26.15 -8.77 14.33
N ALA A 178 25.11 -8.41 13.58
CA ALA A 178 23.84 -9.12 13.59
C ALA A 178 23.79 -10.34 12.67
N THR A 179 24.57 -10.35 11.56
CA THR A 179 24.46 -11.35 10.49
C THR A 179 25.66 -12.26 10.34
N ALA A 180 26.87 -11.79 10.67
CA ALA A 180 28.12 -12.49 10.42
C ALA A 180 28.95 -12.61 11.69
N GLY A 181 28.93 -13.73 12.32
CA GLY A 181 29.78 -13.99 13.48
C GLY A 181 29.68 -15.46 13.90
N PRO A 182 30.71 -16.00 14.57
CA PRO A 182 30.66 -17.38 15.04
C PRO A 182 29.64 -17.57 16.17
N VAL A 183 29.27 -16.48 16.87
CA VAL A 183 28.33 -16.48 17.99
C VAL A 183 27.46 -15.23 17.98
N THR A 184 26.16 -15.41 18.11
CA THR A 184 25.20 -14.32 18.37
C THR A 184 24.63 -14.48 19.78
N VAL A 185 24.73 -13.43 20.59
CA VAL A 185 24.21 -13.42 21.98
C VAL A 185 22.97 -12.54 22.03
N TYR A 186 21.87 -13.11 22.51
CA TYR A 186 20.64 -12.39 22.87
C TYR A 186 20.53 -12.34 24.39
N ASP A 187 20.27 -11.15 24.94
CA ASP A 187 20.20 -10.91 26.39
C ASP A 187 18.94 -10.12 26.71
N SER A 188 18.02 -10.74 27.44
CA SER A 188 16.73 -10.14 27.83
C SER A 188 16.84 -8.95 28.78
N LYS A 189 18.02 -8.72 29.36
CA LYS A 189 18.31 -7.52 30.21
C LYS A 189 18.69 -6.32 29.37
N LYS A 190 18.97 -6.47 28.07
CA LYS A 190 19.22 -5.36 27.17
C LYS A 190 17.90 -4.73 26.73
N PRO A 191 17.81 -3.39 26.68
CA PRO A 191 16.55 -2.73 26.31
C PRO A 191 16.15 -2.97 24.85
N PHE A 192 17.10 -3.25 23.97
CA PHE A 192 16.84 -3.44 22.54
C PHE A 192 17.31 -4.80 22.04
N LEU A 193 16.53 -5.39 21.14
CA LEU A 193 16.98 -6.44 20.24
C LEU A 193 18.03 -5.88 19.27
N LYS A 194 18.88 -6.75 18.70
CA LYS A 194 19.94 -6.34 17.77
C LYS A 194 19.39 -5.64 16.53
N TRP A 195 18.33 -6.20 15.97
CA TRP A 195 17.72 -5.65 14.76
C TRP A 195 17.01 -4.34 14.98
N ASP A 196 16.41 -4.12 16.16
CA ASP A 196 15.82 -2.83 16.52
C ASP A 196 16.88 -1.75 16.62
N LYS A 197 18.08 -2.08 17.12
CA LYS A 197 19.21 -1.14 17.12
C LYS A 197 19.67 -0.73 15.73
N ILE A 198 19.68 -1.68 14.77
CA ILE A 198 20.05 -1.37 13.40
C ILE A 198 18.97 -0.47 12.76
N GLN A 199 17.71 -0.80 12.96
CA GLN A 199 16.58 -0.02 12.47
C GLN A 199 16.56 1.38 13.09
N ASP A 200 16.82 1.46 14.39
CA ASP A 200 16.98 2.72 15.12
C ASP A 200 18.15 3.56 14.59
N TYR A 201 19.28 2.92 14.33
CA TYR A 201 20.44 3.58 13.71
C TYR A 201 20.13 4.09 12.31
N SER A 202 19.41 3.29 11.50
CA SER A 202 19.02 3.66 10.13
C SER A 202 18.16 4.92 10.06
N SER A 203 17.47 5.27 11.15
CA SER A 203 16.60 6.44 11.25
C SER A 203 17.32 7.73 11.65
N LEU A 204 18.63 7.67 11.99
CA LEU A 204 19.41 8.86 12.32
C LEU A 204 19.63 9.74 11.09
N ALA A 205 19.46 11.05 11.28
CA ALA A 205 19.64 12.05 10.25
C ALA A 205 20.11 13.38 10.82
N ILE A 206 20.77 14.18 9.99
CA ILE A 206 21.16 15.57 10.26
C ILE A 206 20.33 16.45 9.33
N PRO A 207 19.24 17.09 9.81
CA PRO A 207 18.49 18.05 9.00
C PRO A 207 19.37 19.25 8.63
N ALA A 208 19.40 19.61 7.37
CA ALA A 208 20.19 20.72 6.84
C ALA A 208 19.41 21.46 5.75
N MET A 209 19.65 22.75 5.64
CA MET A 209 19.13 23.62 4.60
C MET A 209 20.16 23.80 3.50
N VAL A 210 19.75 23.63 2.27
CA VAL A 210 20.57 23.76 1.05
C VAL A 210 20.06 24.90 0.21
N ASP A 211 20.89 25.90 -0.06
CA ASP A 211 20.65 26.88 -1.12
C ASP A 211 20.79 26.19 -2.48
N VAL A 212 19.69 26.10 -3.21
CA VAL A 212 19.67 25.32 -4.47
C VAL A 212 20.49 25.97 -5.59
N GLY A 213 20.71 27.27 -5.51
CA GLY A 213 21.52 28.01 -6.50
C GLY A 213 23.02 27.76 -6.36
N SER A 214 23.52 27.88 -5.15
CA SER A 214 24.95 27.80 -4.83
C SER A 214 25.44 26.43 -4.34
N GLY A 215 24.54 25.58 -3.84
CA GLY A 215 24.88 24.33 -3.18
C GLY A 215 25.43 24.52 -1.74
N SER A 216 25.30 25.73 -1.17
CA SER A 216 25.69 26.01 0.21
C SER A 216 24.82 25.24 1.17
N VAL A 217 25.43 24.62 2.21
CA VAL A 217 24.72 23.80 3.18
C VAL A 217 24.85 24.43 4.56
N LYS A 218 23.70 24.56 5.26
CA LYS A 218 23.62 24.97 6.65
C LYS A 218 22.97 23.85 7.46
N THR A 219 23.71 23.25 8.40
CA THR A 219 23.15 22.29 9.34
C THR A 219 22.17 23.00 10.27
N LEU A 220 20.96 22.44 10.43
CA LEU A 220 19.92 23.00 11.28
C LEU A 220 19.82 22.30 12.64
N LEU A 221 20.00 20.99 12.67
CA LEU A 221 19.89 20.19 13.91
C LEU A 221 21.06 19.21 13.99
N PRO A 222 21.47 18.79 15.20
CA PRO A 222 22.44 17.73 15.38
C PRO A 222 21.90 16.39 14.83
N GLU A 223 22.78 15.38 14.72
CA GLU A 223 22.34 14.02 14.37
C GLU A 223 21.30 13.53 15.38
N GLY A 224 20.17 13.08 14.88
CA GLY A 224 19.03 12.65 15.69
C GLY A 224 17.94 12.01 14.85
N ARG A 225 16.80 11.76 15.47
CA ARG A 225 15.63 11.16 14.81
C ARG A 225 14.51 12.18 14.77
N TYR A 226 14.15 12.58 13.55
CA TYR A 226 13.22 13.65 13.29
C TYR A 226 12.14 13.19 12.32
N THR A 227 10.91 13.63 12.55
CA THR A 227 9.77 13.38 11.68
C THR A 227 8.82 14.58 11.71
N ASN A 228 7.82 14.60 10.82
CA ASN A 228 6.84 15.68 10.73
C ASN A 228 7.48 17.07 10.66
N ILE A 229 8.55 17.18 9.87
CA ILE A 229 9.18 18.48 9.63
C ILE A 229 8.21 19.33 8.80
N CYS A 230 7.99 20.55 9.27
CA CYS A 230 7.07 21.52 8.68
C CYS A 230 7.72 22.88 8.67
N LEU A 231 7.55 23.61 7.57
CA LEU A 231 7.99 25.00 7.42
C LEU A 231 6.74 25.88 7.34
N PRO A 232 6.41 26.62 8.42
CA PRO A 232 5.39 27.64 8.40
C PRO A 232 5.67 28.72 7.34
N GLU A 233 4.63 29.26 6.73
CA GLU A 233 4.76 30.33 5.72
C GLU A 233 5.33 31.61 6.31
N GLU A 234 5.10 31.84 7.60
CA GLU A 234 5.54 33.02 8.31
C GLU A 234 6.57 32.69 9.40
N GLY A 235 7.40 33.68 9.75
CA GLY A 235 8.27 33.64 10.94
C GLY A 235 9.62 32.93 10.72
N ASN A 236 9.94 32.48 9.51
CA ASN A 236 11.23 31.81 9.19
C ASN A 236 11.55 30.67 10.17
N LYS A 237 10.54 29.85 10.47
CA LYS A 237 10.60 28.79 11.49
C LYS A 237 10.61 27.40 10.85
N MET A 238 11.10 26.42 11.60
CA MET A 238 10.92 25.00 11.31
C MET A 238 10.38 24.30 12.55
N VAL A 239 9.26 23.61 12.38
CA VAL A 239 8.66 22.77 13.42
C VAL A 239 8.94 21.31 13.12
N PHE A 240 9.24 20.51 14.12
CA PHE A 240 9.57 19.08 13.94
C PHE A 240 9.26 18.27 15.20
N VAL A 241 8.93 17.00 14.98
CA VAL A 241 8.87 16.00 16.05
C VAL A 241 10.23 15.34 16.18
N LYS A 242 10.82 15.41 17.36
CA LYS A 242 11.99 14.61 17.73
C LYS A 242 11.52 13.39 18.50
N TYR A 243 12.02 12.21 18.14
CA TYR A 243 11.69 10.99 18.86
C TYR A 243 12.92 10.22 19.30
N ASN A 244 12.76 9.46 20.39
CA ASN A 244 13.82 8.68 20.97
C ASN A 244 13.28 7.30 21.40
N PRO A 245 13.62 6.21 20.71
CA PRO A 245 13.34 4.86 21.16
C PRO A 245 14.00 4.59 22.49
N LEU A 246 13.26 4.01 23.44
CA LEU A 246 13.72 3.71 24.80
C LEU A 246 13.99 2.21 24.98
N LYS A 247 13.17 1.37 24.32
CA LYS A 247 13.26 -0.09 24.40
C LYS A 247 12.51 -0.75 23.25
N THR A 248 12.87 -2.00 22.94
CA THR A 248 12.01 -2.89 22.15
C THR A 248 10.68 -3.09 22.87
N THR A 249 9.56 -2.93 22.15
CA THR A 249 8.24 -3.19 22.69
C THR A 249 7.59 -4.37 21.98
N TYR A 250 6.82 -5.17 22.74
CA TYR A 250 5.98 -6.25 22.20
C TYR A 250 4.56 -5.78 21.88
N ASP A 251 4.19 -4.61 22.38
CA ASP A 251 2.93 -3.96 22.12
C ASP A 251 3.03 -3.06 20.86
N ARG A 252 1.88 -2.69 20.30
CA ARG A 252 1.81 -1.75 19.15
C ARG A 252 2.16 -0.31 19.52
N SER A 253 2.14 0.04 20.80
CA SER A 253 2.39 1.38 21.31
C SER A 253 3.33 1.36 22.50
N GLY A 254 3.96 2.50 22.76
CA GLY A 254 4.95 2.65 23.85
C GLY A 254 6.38 2.35 23.40
N GLY A 255 7.32 2.48 24.32
CA GLY A 255 8.74 2.24 24.09
C GLY A 255 9.46 3.29 23.25
N THR A 256 8.80 4.39 22.86
CA THR A 256 9.40 5.54 22.16
C THR A 256 8.87 6.83 22.76
N GLU A 257 9.74 7.75 23.03
CA GLU A 257 9.44 9.09 23.54
C GLU A 257 9.40 10.08 22.36
N TYR A 258 8.41 10.96 22.32
CA TYR A 258 8.19 11.98 21.29
C TYR A 258 8.10 13.36 21.96
N GLY A 259 8.61 14.40 21.28
CA GLY A 259 8.41 15.80 21.65
C GLY A 259 8.32 16.67 20.42
N LEU A 260 7.52 17.72 20.45
CA LEU A 260 7.37 18.70 19.37
C LEU A 260 8.19 19.94 19.68
N TYR A 261 8.99 20.36 18.72
CA TYR A 261 9.94 21.46 18.85
C TYR A 261 9.88 22.42 17.68
N MET A 262 10.31 23.65 17.90
CA MET A 262 10.44 24.68 16.88
C MET A 262 11.84 25.33 16.96
N ILE A 263 12.44 25.63 15.83
CA ILE A 263 13.65 26.43 15.73
C ILE A 263 13.45 27.62 14.79
N ASP A 264 14.28 28.63 14.98
CA ASP A 264 14.47 29.71 14.01
C ASP A 264 15.50 29.27 12.97
N LEU A 265 15.17 29.40 11.66
CA LEU A 265 16.08 28.98 10.61
C LEU A 265 17.34 29.85 10.52
N ASP A 266 17.30 31.10 10.97
CA ASP A 266 18.48 31.96 11.06
C ASP A 266 19.37 31.63 12.24
N ASN A 267 18.76 31.23 13.38
CA ASN A 267 19.46 30.86 14.59
C ASN A 267 18.99 29.49 15.14
N PRO A 268 19.39 28.37 14.52
CA PRO A 268 18.87 27.04 14.87
C PRO A 268 19.50 26.43 16.14
N GLU A 269 20.37 27.11 16.86
CA GLU A 269 21.08 26.59 18.05
C GLU A 269 20.15 26.39 19.25
N THR A 270 19.02 27.12 19.29
CA THR A 270 18.02 27.00 20.35
C THR A 270 16.71 26.52 19.82
N ALA A 271 16.12 25.50 20.45
CA ALA A 271 14.84 24.97 20.12
C ALA A 271 13.82 25.28 21.22
N ASP A 272 12.70 25.87 20.83
CA ASP A 272 11.53 26.05 21.68
C ASP A 272 10.76 24.74 21.76
N THR A 273 10.27 24.37 22.93
CA THR A 273 9.43 23.19 23.15
C THR A 273 7.99 23.58 22.97
N LEU A 274 7.34 23.06 21.93
CA LEU A 274 5.91 23.26 21.70
C LEU A 274 5.08 22.25 22.51
N GLU A 275 5.41 20.95 22.40
CA GLU A 275 4.79 19.90 23.21
C GLU A 275 5.86 19.14 23.97
N ALA A 276 5.64 18.96 25.27
CA ALA A 276 6.54 18.23 26.14
C ALA A 276 6.63 16.76 25.72
N LYS A 277 7.69 16.10 26.17
CA LYS A 277 7.95 14.70 25.86
C LYS A 277 6.87 13.77 26.40
N THR A 278 6.41 12.85 25.54
CA THR A 278 5.39 11.86 25.84
C THR A 278 5.70 10.54 25.13
N GLU A 279 5.25 9.42 25.67
CA GLU A 279 5.30 8.12 24.97
C GLU A 279 4.16 7.93 23.94
N LYS A 280 3.19 8.84 23.88
CA LYS A 280 2.18 8.86 22.84
C LYS A 280 2.72 9.52 21.58
N ARG A 281 2.48 8.91 20.43
CA ARG A 281 2.83 9.51 19.15
C ARG A 281 2.07 10.83 18.95
N ILE A 282 2.79 11.91 18.65
CA ILE A 282 2.23 13.23 18.40
C ILE A 282 1.75 13.28 16.94
N ASN A 283 0.44 13.20 16.74
CA ASN A 283 -0.18 13.37 15.43
C ASN A 283 -0.81 14.76 15.36
N ILE A 284 -0.30 15.59 14.48
CA ILE A 284 -0.73 16.96 14.29
C ILE A 284 -1.30 17.18 12.89
N SER A 285 -2.32 18.04 12.80
CA SER A 285 -2.84 18.55 11.55
C SER A 285 -2.64 20.07 11.53
N TRP A 286 -2.06 20.57 10.46
CA TRP A 286 -1.78 21.99 10.28
C TRP A 286 -2.92 22.71 9.58
N ASP A 287 -3.12 23.99 9.93
CA ASP A 287 -3.87 24.90 9.07
C ASP A 287 -3.06 25.22 7.79
N ASP A 288 -3.68 25.88 6.81
CA ASP A 288 -3.03 26.10 5.49
C ASP A 288 -1.73 26.92 5.60
N PRO A 289 -1.66 28.06 6.35
CA PRO A 289 -0.40 28.78 6.52
C PRO A 289 0.60 28.07 7.46
N LYS A 290 0.23 26.91 8.02
CA LYS A 290 1.04 26.12 8.95
C LYS A 290 1.47 26.90 10.23
N THR A 291 0.62 27.84 10.65
CA THR A 291 0.86 28.66 11.85
C THR A 291 0.13 28.15 13.09
N ARG A 292 -0.93 27.35 12.87
CA ARG A 292 -1.67 26.66 13.93
C ARG A 292 -1.75 25.18 13.64
N TYR A 293 -1.69 24.38 14.69
CA TYR A 293 -1.90 22.95 14.58
C TYR A 293 -2.98 22.49 15.56
N ALA A 294 -3.70 21.44 15.11
CA ALA A 294 -4.65 20.72 15.93
C ALA A 294 -4.11 19.31 16.21
N TYR A 295 -4.37 18.82 17.43
CA TYR A 295 -4.02 17.46 17.82
C TYR A 295 -5.05 16.87 18.79
N SER A 296 -5.01 15.53 18.93
CA SER A 296 -5.87 14.83 19.87
C SER A 296 -5.05 14.32 21.05
N ASP A 297 -5.50 14.63 22.26
CA ASP A 297 -5.01 13.99 23.46
C ASP A 297 -6.16 13.52 24.35
N SER A 298 -6.04 12.28 24.83
CA SER A 298 -7.02 11.65 25.75
C SER A 298 -8.48 11.69 25.25
N GLY A 299 -8.68 11.74 23.91
CA GLY A 299 -9.98 11.79 23.27
C GLY A 299 -10.55 13.21 23.09
N HIS A 300 -9.77 14.23 23.39
CA HIS A 300 -10.13 15.63 23.19
C HIS A 300 -9.29 16.28 22.10
N VAL A 301 -9.83 17.33 21.48
CA VAL A 301 -9.15 18.12 20.44
C VAL A 301 -8.58 19.40 21.06
N PHE A 302 -7.34 19.67 20.75
CA PHE A 302 -6.61 20.87 21.14
C PHE A 302 -6.13 21.59 19.89
N VAL A 303 -6.07 22.93 19.97
CA VAL A 303 -5.48 23.81 18.95
C VAL A 303 -4.42 24.66 19.62
N ARG A 304 -3.30 24.86 18.94
CA ARG A 304 -2.23 25.74 19.38
C ARG A 304 -1.67 26.53 18.19
N SER A 305 -1.39 27.82 18.42
CA SER A 305 -0.55 28.64 17.53
C SER A 305 0.92 28.40 17.86
N ILE A 306 1.80 28.38 16.85
CA ILE A 306 3.25 28.31 17.06
C ILE A 306 3.82 29.59 17.70
N PHE A 307 3.03 30.65 17.75
CA PHE A 307 3.40 31.96 18.35
C PHE A 307 2.86 32.15 19.76
N GLU A 308 2.11 31.16 20.30
CA GLU A 308 1.50 31.19 21.63
C GLU A 308 2.02 30.06 22.51
N ASP A 309 2.10 30.30 23.81
CA ASP A 309 2.65 29.33 24.76
C ASP A 309 1.67 28.21 25.12
N ASP A 310 0.38 28.47 25.08
CA ASP A 310 -0.65 27.56 25.56
C ASP A 310 -1.49 26.95 24.44
N ALA A 311 -1.79 25.66 24.56
CA ALA A 311 -2.78 24.98 23.74
C ALA A 311 -4.19 25.17 24.32
N VAL A 312 -5.16 25.40 23.45
CA VAL A 312 -6.57 25.58 23.83
C VAL A 312 -7.34 24.28 23.53
N LYS A 313 -8.00 23.71 24.57
CA LYS A 313 -8.96 22.61 24.38
C LYS A 313 -10.21 23.17 23.71
N ILE A 314 -10.51 22.69 22.50
CA ILE A 314 -11.67 23.16 21.72
C ILE A 314 -12.83 22.15 21.70
N SER A 315 -12.63 20.92 22.17
CA SER A 315 -13.72 19.94 22.29
C SER A 315 -14.26 19.85 23.70
N SER A 316 -15.55 19.65 23.84
CA SER A 316 -16.24 19.37 25.11
C SER A 316 -16.51 17.89 25.29
N ASP A 317 -16.77 17.47 26.52
CA ASP A 317 -17.19 16.11 26.84
C ASP A 317 -18.57 15.86 26.22
N THR A 318 -18.68 14.80 25.45
CA THR A 318 -19.87 14.46 24.68
C THR A 318 -20.12 12.97 24.71
N THR A 319 -21.39 12.59 24.90
CA THR A 319 -21.82 11.18 24.83
C THR A 319 -22.81 11.00 23.69
N ALA A 320 -22.77 9.83 23.05
CA ALA A 320 -23.73 9.45 22.03
C ALA A 320 -24.12 7.98 22.18
N VAL A 321 -25.27 7.61 21.63
CA VAL A 321 -25.64 6.20 21.49
C VAL A 321 -24.94 5.63 20.28
N VAL A 322 -24.12 4.58 20.49
CA VAL A 322 -23.38 3.89 19.43
C VAL A 322 -23.63 2.39 19.59
N LYS A 323 -24.14 1.72 18.55
CA LYS A 323 -24.50 0.30 18.58
C LYS A 323 -25.39 -0.06 19.79
N LYS A 324 -26.40 0.80 20.05
CA LYS A 324 -27.37 0.69 21.16
C LYS A 324 -26.83 0.92 22.58
N ASP A 325 -25.56 1.26 22.72
CA ASP A 325 -24.94 1.60 24.01
C ASP A 325 -24.56 3.09 24.05
N THR A 326 -24.75 3.72 25.22
CA THR A 326 -24.27 5.09 25.43
C THR A 326 -22.76 5.07 25.65
N SER A 327 -22.02 5.75 24.77
CA SER A 327 -20.54 5.85 24.82
C SER A 327 -20.10 7.29 24.94
N GLU A 328 -19.06 7.51 25.77
CA GLU A 328 -18.29 8.75 25.72
C GLU A 328 -17.52 8.80 24.40
N LEU A 329 -17.63 9.91 23.69
CA LEU A 329 -16.97 10.10 22.41
C LEU A 329 -15.52 10.52 22.62
N LYS A 330 -14.64 9.86 21.87
CA LYS A 330 -13.23 10.23 21.76
C LYS A 330 -12.97 10.75 20.35
N PHE A 331 -12.50 11.98 20.28
CA PHE A 331 -12.28 12.66 19.02
C PHE A 331 -10.84 12.47 18.54
N SER A 332 -10.70 12.19 17.24
CA SER A 332 -9.42 12.13 16.53
C SER A 332 -9.40 13.22 15.46
N VAL A 333 -8.42 14.12 15.53
CA VAL A 333 -8.23 15.18 14.53
C VAL A 333 -7.94 14.56 13.17
N MET A 334 -8.62 15.06 12.14
CA MET A 334 -8.41 14.68 10.76
C MET A 334 -7.70 15.78 9.96
N ARG A 335 -8.30 16.94 9.83
CA ARG A 335 -7.78 18.09 9.06
C ARG A 335 -8.49 19.40 9.41
N TRP A 336 -7.93 20.50 8.95
CA TRP A 336 -8.56 21.82 9.02
C TRP A 336 -9.47 22.08 7.83
N SER A 337 -10.43 23.00 8.01
CA SER A 337 -11.14 23.62 6.88
C SER A 337 -10.21 24.55 6.10
N PRO A 338 -10.46 24.81 4.81
CA PRO A 338 -9.62 25.69 3.99
C PRO A 338 -9.48 27.11 4.53
N ASP A 339 -10.51 27.61 5.19
CA ASP A 339 -10.53 28.95 5.80
C ASP A 339 -9.88 29.00 7.20
N GLY A 340 -9.45 27.84 7.72
CA GLY A 340 -8.82 27.71 9.04
C GLY A 340 -9.76 28.01 10.22
N ASN A 341 -11.07 28.04 10.02
CA ASN A 341 -12.03 28.33 11.09
C ASN A 341 -12.49 27.07 11.84
N TYR A 342 -12.42 25.91 11.20
CA TYR A 342 -12.88 24.65 11.76
C TYR A 342 -11.82 23.55 11.72
N VAL A 343 -11.87 22.68 12.74
CA VAL A 343 -11.15 21.42 12.77
C VAL A 343 -12.14 20.28 12.54
N LEU A 344 -11.90 19.48 11.50
CA LEU A 344 -12.63 18.25 11.27
C LEU A 344 -12.04 17.15 12.15
N ALA A 345 -12.91 16.50 12.93
CA ALA A 345 -12.56 15.38 13.78
C ALA A 345 -13.47 14.18 13.52
N SER A 346 -12.94 12.96 13.70
CA SER A 346 -13.74 11.74 13.69
C SER A 346 -13.99 11.25 15.10
N ALA A 347 -15.18 10.70 15.33
CA ALA A 347 -15.56 9.95 16.51
C ALA A 347 -16.28 8.66 16.11
N LYS A 348 -16.59 7.78 17.06
CA LYS A 348 -17.27 6.50 16.79
C LYS A 348 -18.60 6.65 16.05
N ASN A 349 -19.30 7.76 16.27
CA ASN A 349 -20.60 8.02 15.68
C ASN A 349 -20.56 8.83 14.39
N GLY A 350 -19.42 9.42 14.01
CA GLY A 350 -19.40 10.21 12.79
C GLY A 350 -18.28 11.23 12.68
N TYR A 351 -18.46 12.14 11.72
CA TYR A 351 -17.55 13.26 11.48
C TYR A 351 -18.10 14.55 12.10
N TRP A 352 -17.26 15.22 12.84
CA TRP A 352 -17.57 16.42 13.59
C TRP A 352 -16.78 17.61 13.07
N MET A 353 -17.45 18.75 12.94
CA MET A 353 -16.79 20.04 12.80
C MET A 353 -16.74 20.73 14.16
N ILE A 354 -15.53 21.20 14.50
CA ILE A 354 -15.28 21.92 15.75
C ILE A 354 -14.75 23.30 15.40
N ASP A 355 -15.45 24.33 15.80
CA ASP A 355 -15.02 25.72 15.62
C ASP A 355 -13.75 25.98 16.42
N ALA A 356 -12.67 26.37 15.73
CA ALA A 356 -11.34 26.50 16.31
C ALA A 356 -11.23 27.70 17.29
N GLY A 357 -12.11 28.68 17.21
CA GLY A 357 -12.14 29.86 18.08
C GLY A 357 -13.06 29.72 19.27
N SER A 358 -14.30 29.27 19.05
CA SER A 358 -15.32 29.16 20.08
C SER A 358 -15.44 27.80 20.76
N GLY A 359 -14.94 26.75 20.13
CA GLY A 359 -15.14 25.38 20.60
C GLY A 359 -16.54 24.83 20.34
N GLY A 360 -17.34 25.49 19.48
CA GLY A 360 -18.64 25.00 19.06
C GLY A 360 -18.51 23.72 18.28
N MET A 361 -19.24 22.65 18.67
CA MET A 361 -19.13 21.31 18.06
C MET A 361 -20.42 20.95 17.31
N GLU A 362 -20.30 20.43 16.11
CA GLU A 362 -21.43 19.98 15.30
C GLU A 362 -21.13 18.62 14.68
N LEU A 363 -22.04 17.65 14.86
CA LEU A 363 -22.02 16.39 14.11
C LEU A 363 -22.49 16.67 12.69
N VAL A 364 -21.56 16.56 11.73
CA VAL A 364 -21.83 16.91 10.33
C VAL A 364 -22.29 15.70 9.54
N TYR A 365 -21.72 14.54 9.82
CA TYR A 365 -22.05 13.28 9.15
C TYR A 365 -22.14 12.16 10.17
N ASP A 366 -23.31 11.54 10.26
CA ASP A 366 -23.55 10.37 11.10
C ASP A 366 -23.08 9.12 10.40
N LEU A 367 -22.22 8.34 11.06
CA LEU A 367 -21.81 7.03 10.52
C LEU A 367 -22.96 6.03 10.69
N PRO A 368 -23.27 5.24 9.66
CA PRO A 368 -24.31 4.23 9.76
C PRO A 368 -23.97 3.20 10.84
N GLU A 369 -24.98 2.73 11.58
CA GLU A 369 -24.81 1.70 12.62
C GLU A 369 -24.31 0.37 12.02
N ASP A 370 -24.78 0.06 10.82
CA ASP A 370 -24.36 -1.12 10.05
C ASP A 370 -23.45 -0.69 8.88
N GLU A 371 -22.13 -0.84 9.09
CA GLU A 371 -21.14 -0.52 8.08
C GLU A 371 -21.14 -1.52 6.91
N GLU A 372 -21.75 -2.70 7.05
CA GLU A 372 -21.77 -3.72 6.01
C GLU A 372 -22.87 -3.49 4.97
N GLU A 373 -24.02 -2.98 5.41
CA GLU A 373 -25.18 -2.70 4.54
C GLU A 373 -25.13 -1.32 3.87
N SER A 374 -24.30 -0.43 4.37
CA SER A 374 -24.21 0.96 3.90
C SER A 374 -22.98 1.19 3.05
N PRO A 375 -23.02 2.14 2.09
CA PRO A 375 -21.83 2.56 1.36
C PRO A 375 -20.74 3.06 2.31
N ARG A 376 -19.51 2.62 2.12
CA ARG A 376 -18.36 3.18 2.84
C ARG A 376 -17.98 4.51 2.20
N LEU A 377 -17.99 5.56 3.01
CA LEU A 377 -17.63 6.92 2.62
C LEU A 377 -16.38 7.36 3.39
N ARG A 378 -15.41 7.93 2.67
CA ARG A 378 -14.20 8.50 3.27
C ARG A 378 -13.91 9.86 2.67
N ILE A 379 -13.63 10.85 3.51
CA ILE A 379 -13.33 12.21 3.07
C ILE A 379 -12.00 12.21 2.29
N VAL A 380 -12.05 12.65 1.04
CA VAL A 380 -10.91 12.87 0.16
C VAL A 380 -10.36 14.29 0.39
N GLY A 381 -11.20 15.28 0.38
CA GLY A 381 -10.82 16.68 0.53
C GLY A 381 -12.01 17.60 0.72
N TRP A 382 -11.70 18.89 0.82
CA TRP A 382 -12.67 19.97 0.85
C TRP A 382 -12.86 20.55 -0.55
N LYS A 383 -14.07 20.99 -0.86
CA LYS A 383 -14.25 21.95 -1.95
C LYS A 383 -13.53 23.26 -1.57
N PRO A 384 -12.86 23.98 -2.51
CA PRO A 384 -12.02 25.12 -2.17
C PRO A 384 -12.75 26.23 -1.40
N ASP A 385 -14.06 26.40 -1.65
CA ASP A 385 -14.91 27.38 -0.97
C ASP A 385 -15.38 26.93 0.43
N GLY A 386 -14.99 25.74 0.86
CA GLY A 386 -15.36 25.18 2.16
C GLY A 386 -16.81 24.69 2.28
N SER A 387 -17.62 24.75 1.20
CA SER A 387 -19.06 24.43 1.24
C SER A 387 -19.37 22.95 1.29
N SER A 388 -18.46 22.10 0.80
CA SER A 388 -18.70 20.66 0.62
C SER A 388 -17.44 19.82 0.85
N TRP A 389 -17.65 18.54 1.09
CA TRP A 389 -16.58 17.53 1.06
C TRP A 389 -16.66 16.67 -0.19
N TYR A 390 -15.51 16.34 -0.77
CA TYR A 390 -15.38 15.22 -1.67
C TYR A 390 -15.17 13.96 -0.86
N MET A 391 -15.99 12.93 -1.11
CA MET A 391 -15.90 11.66 -0.39
C MET A 391 -15.78 10.52 -1.39
N SER A 392 -14.80 9.64 -1.19
CA SER A 392 -14.73 8.38 -1.93
C SER A 392 -15.88 7.49 -1.50
N TYR A 393 -16.51 6.86 -2.48
CA TYR A 393 -17.70 6.02 -2.34
C TYR A 393 -17.37 4.58 -2.67
N SER A 394 -17.88 3.63 -1.87
CA SER A 394 -17.73 2.20 -2.11
C SER A 394 -18.95 1.44 -1.58
N ALA A 395 -19.76 0.88 -2.48
CA ALA A 395 -20.97 0.10 -2.16
C ALA A 395 -20.84 -1.33 -2.69
N ARG A 396 -20.71 -2.29 -1.76
CA ARG A 396 -20.45 -3.69 -2.06
C ARG A 396 -21.64 -4.38 -2.73
N ASP A 397 -22.83 -4.18 -2.21
CA ASP A 397 -24.08 -4.77 -2.68
C ASP A 397 -24.43 -4.42 -4.14
N ARG A 398 -23.96 -3.27 -4.59
CA ARG A 398 -24.16 -2.76 -5.96
C ARG A 398 -22.91 -2.82 -6.84
N TRP A 399 -21.78 -3.24 -6.25
CA TRP A 399 -20.46 -3.23 -6.87
C TRP A 399 -20.09 -1.88 -7.49
N GLU A 400 -20.31 -0.82 -6.72
CA GLU A 400 -20.06 0.56 -7.14
C GLU A 400 -18.92 1.17 -6.35
N ARG A 401 -18.10 1.91 -7.05
CA ARG A 401 -17.07 2.79 -6.50
C ARG A 401 -17.11 4.12 -7.19
N GLY A 402 -16.53 5.15 -6.55
CA GLY A 402 -16.48 6.45 -7.17
C GLY A 402 -16.23 7.59 -6.20
N LEU A 403 -16.77 8.73 -6.53
CA LEU A 403 -16.68 9.97 -5.77
C LEU A 403 -18.05 10.62 -5.66
N VAL A 404 -18.36 11.14 -4.48
CA VAL A 404 -19.54 11.93 -4.20
C VAL A 404 -19.14 13.25 -3.58
N GLU A 405 -19.91 14.30 -3.81
CA GLU A 405 -19.87 15.55 -3.09
C GLU A 405 -20.91 15.54 -1.97
N TYR A 406 -20.52 15.94 -0.76
CA TYR A 406 -21.42 16.10 0.39
C TYR A 406 -21.49 17.56 0.79
N ASP A 407 -22.64 18.19 0.54
CA ASP A 407 -22.90 19.59 0.89
C ASP A 407 -23.10 19.73 2.41
N LEU A 408 -22.32 20.60 3.04
CA LEU A 408 -22.27 20.75 4.49
C LEU A 408 -23.48 21.49 5.07
N VAL A 409 -24.18 22.25 4.25
CA VAL A 409 -25.38 23.04 4.68
C VAL A 409 -26.64 22.23 4.50
N THR A 410 -26.85 21.69 3.29
CA THR A 410 -28.07 20.94 2.95
C THR A 410 -28.04 19.49 3.42
N ARG A 411 -26.86 18.97 3.76
CA ARG A 411 -26.64 17.54 4.14
C ARG A 411 -27.02 16.57 3.02
N GLN A 412 -26.87 16.98 1.77
CA GLN A 412 -27.22 16.17 0.61
C GLN A 412 -25.98 15.69 -0.13
N PHE A 413 -26.09 14.50 -0.72
CA PHE A 413 -25.07 13.93 -1.60
C PHE A 413 -25.36 14.26 -3.05
N THR A 414 -24.32 14.59 -3.80
CA THR A 414 -24.33 14.66 -5.25
C THR A 414 -23.35 13.62 -5.79
N ASP A 415 -23.84 12.74 -6.65
CA ASP A 415 -22.99 11.73 -7.31
C ASP A 415 -22.15 12.40 -8.39
N LEU A 416 -20.82 12.33 -8.27
CA LEU A 416 -19.90 12.82 -9.30
C LEU A 416 -19.54 11.70 -10.27
N VAL A 417 -19.14 10.55 -9.75
CA VAL A 417 -18.90 9.34 -10.54
C VAL A 417 -19.18 8.10 -9.71
N LYS A 418 -19.89 7.13 -10.30
CA LYS A 418 -20.14 5.80 -9.70
C LYS A 418 -20.24 4.74 -10.78
N ASP A 419 -19.40 3.72 -10.70
CA ASP A 419 -19.46 2.51 -11.51
C ASP A 419 -18.70 1.34 -10.85
N SER A 420 -18.54 0.23 -11.56
CA SER A 420 -17.86 -0.97 -11.04
C SER A 420 -16.33 -0.92 -11.13
N ARG A 421 -15.74 0.12 -11.72
CA ARG A 421 -14.28 0.24 -11.87
C ARG A 421 -13.61 0.61 -10.55
N LEU A 422 -12.30 0.38 -10.45
CA LEU A 422 -11.52 0.75 -9.28
C LEU A 422 -10.96 2.16 -9.44
N TYR A 423 -11.53 3.09 -8.69
CA TYR A 423 -10.99 4.43 -8.46
C TYR A 423 -10.12 4.42 -7.21
N SER A 424 -8.90 4.90 -7.30
CA SER A 424 -7.94 4.91 -6.19
C SER A 424 -6.99 6.09 -6.24
N SER A 425 -6.22 6.29 -5.16
CA SER A 425 -5.20 7.34 -5.09
C SER A 425 -5.75 8.74 -5.42
N TRP A 426 -6.89 9.06 -4.81
CA TRP A 426 -7.48 10.39 -4.93
C TRP A 426 -6.54 11.45 -4.36
N GLU A 427 -6.24 12.47 -5.15
CA GLU A 427 -5.40 13.59 -4.74
C GLU A 427 -5.94 14.88 -5.37
N MET A 428 -5.81 16.00 -4.66
CA MET A 428 -6.30 17.28 -5.12
C MET A 428 -5.15 18.27 -5.19
N SER A 429 -5.14 19.15 -6.21
CA SER A 429 -4.23 20.29 -6.24
C SER A 429 -4.45 21.20 -5.05
N LYS A 430 -3.41 21.94 -4.61
CA LYS A 430 -3.50 22.80 -3.42
C LYS A 430 -4.59 23.87 -3.54
N ASP A 431 -4.77 24.43 -4.75
CA ASP A 431 -5.83 25.40 -5.03
C ASP A 431 -7.21 24.75 -5.23
N GLY A 432 -7.29 23.41 -5.17
CA GLY A 432 -8.52 22.64 -5.35
C GLY A 432 -9.09 22.65 -6.77
N SER A 433 -8.37 23.17 -7.75
CA SER A 433 -8.88 23.30 -9.13
C SER A 433 -8.85 22.01 -9.93
N ARG A 434 -8.13 20.98 -9.45
CA ARG A 434 -7.96 19.68 -10.12
C ARG A 434 -8.03 18.51 -9.12
N LEU A 435 -8.70 17.44 -9.55
CA LEU A 435 -8.74 16.14 -8.87
C LEU A 435 -7.98 15.11 -9.69
N PHE A 436 -7.05 14.43 -9.08
CA PHE A 436 -6.28 13.33 -9.68
C PHE A 436 -6.73 12.01 -9.10
N TYR A 437 -6.77 10.98 -9.93
CA TYR A 437 -7.09 9.63 -9.50
C TYR A 437 -6.53 8.57 -10.43
N ASN A 438 -6.28 7.40 -9.88
CA ASN A 438 -5.97 6.23 -10.67
C ASN A 438 -7.25 5.45 -10.98
N LEU A 439 -7.39 5.00 -12.23
CA LEU A 439 -8.50 4.19 -12.68
C LEU A 439 -7.99 2.88 -13.28
N SER A 440 -8.53 1.76 -12.82
CA SER A 440 -8.27 0.43 -13.39
C SER A 440 -9.56 -0.38 -13.47
N ASP A 441 -9.52 -1.45 -14.28
CA ASP A 441 -10.57 -2.44 -14.40
C ASP A 441 -9.96 -3.85 -14.33
N GLY A 442 -10.76 -4.89 -14.20
CA GLY A 442 -10.27 -6.27 -14.13
C GLY A 442 -9.38 -6.68 -15.32
N ASP A 443 -9.64 -6.12 -16.48
CA ASP A 443 -8.93 -6.38 -17.74
C ASP A 443 -7.92 -5.27 -18.13
N ARG A 444 -7.91 -4.14 -17.42
CA ARG A 444 -7.07 -2.98 -17.77
C ARG A 444 -6.20 -2.54 -16.61
N PRO A 445 -4.86 -2.49 -16.78
CA PRO A 445 -3.96 -1.90 -15.81
C PRO A 445 -4.31 -0.44 -15.50
N SER A 446 -3.82 0.05 -14.35
CA SER A 446 -4.15 1.38 -13.87
C SER A 446 -3.45 2.48 -14.67
N ASP A 447 -4.22 3.52 -15.02
CA ASP A 447 -3.73 4.78 -15.57
C ASP A 447 -4.13 5.97 -14.70
N LEU A 448 -3.40 7.07 -14.81
CA LEU A 448 -3.67 8.33 -14.12
C LEU A 448 -4.68 9.16 -14.93
N TYR A 449 -5.64 9.73 -14.23
CA TYR A 449 -6.65 10.65 -14.74
C TYR A 449 -6.63 11.95 -13.96
N VAL A 450 -7.09 13.00 -14.59
CA VAL A 450 -7.40 14.31 -13.97
C VAL A 450 -8.84 14.68 -14.28
N ALA A 451 -9.49 15.33 -13.32
CA ALA A 451 -10.82 15.91 -13.47
C ALA A 451 -10.86 17.32 -12.92
N ASP A 452 -11.81 18.12 -13.41
CA ASP A 452 -12.26 19.31 -12.69
C ASP A 452 -13.05 18.91 -11.43
N PRO A 453 -13.26 19.83 -10.47
CA PRO A 453 -13.92 19.52 -9.22
C PRO A 453 -15.36 19.01 -9.38
N ASP A 454 -16.05 19.41 -10.45
CA ASP A 454 -17.43 18.99 -10.74
C ASP A 454 -17.50 17.71 -11.58
N PHE A 455 -16.35 17.12 -11.93
CA PHE A 455 -16.22 15.89 -12.74
C PHE A 455 -16.85 15.97 -14.14
N ILE A 456 -17.01 17.21 -14.69
CA ILE A 456 -17.56 17.44 -16.03
C ILE A 456 -16.48 17.25 -17.08
N ASP A 457 -15.28 17.79 -16.86
CA ASP A 457 -14.11 17.62 -17.72
C ASP A 457 -13.15 16.62 -17.10
N THR A 458 -13.11 15.42 -17.67
CA THR A 458 -12.21 14.35 -17.22
C THR A 458 -11.27 13.96 -18.34
N ARG A 459 -9.98 13.79 -18.01
CA ARG A 459 -8.96 13.41 -18.97
C ARG A 459 -8.07 12.30 -18.47
N GLN A 460 -7.80 11.32 -19.32
CA GLN A 460 -6.74 10.35 -19.13
C GLN A 460 -5.39 11.04 -19.37
N LEU A 461 -4.49 10.97 -18.38
CA LEU A 461 -3.16 11.58 -18.46
C LEU A 461 -2.09 10.58 -18.90
N THR A 462 -2.27 9.28 -18.58
CA THR A 462 -1.34 8.24 -19.01
C THR A 462 -2.08 7.16 -19.80
N ASP A 463 -1.42 6.58 -20.80
CA ASP A 463 -1.82 5.38 -21.51
C ASP A 463 -0.59 4.47 -21.63
N LEU A 464 -0.23 3.83 -20.48
CA LEU A 464 1.04 3.12 -20.34
C LEU A 464 1.05 1.74 -20.97
N ASN A 465 -0.11 1.11 -21.06
CA ASN A 465 -0.23 -0.28 -21.46
C ASN A 465 -1.20 -0.50 -22.65
N PRO A 466 -1.13 0.30 -23.74
CA PRO A 466 -2.08 0.18 -24.88
C PRO A 466 -1.93 -1.15 -25.61
N TRP A 467 -0.80 -1.83 -25.48
CA TRP A 467 -0.54 -3.16 -26.02
C TRP A 467 -1.47 -4.22 -25.43
N THR A 468 -2.05 -4.02 -24.25
CA THR A 468 -3.02 -4.93 -23.62
C THR A 468 -4.31 -5.05 -24.42
N ASP A 469 -4.65 -4.06 -25.24
CA ASP A 469 -5.81 -4.12 -26.15
C ASP A 469 -5.68 -5.25 -27.19
N ASN A 470 -4.46 -5.71 -27.47
CA ASN A 470 -4.18 -6.84 -28.37
C ASN A 470 -4.06 -8.19 -27.64
N LYS A 471 -4.31 -8.20 -26.31
CA LYS A 471 -4.26 -9.40 -25.47
C LYS A 471 -5.66 -9.91 -25.13
N LYS A 472 -5.79 -11.22 -24.94
CA LYS A 472 -6.98 -11.82 -24.38
C LYS A 472 -6.99 -11.53 -22.88
N MET A 473 -7.83 -10.59 -22.45
CA MET A 473 -8.01 -10.25 -21.06
C MET A 473 -9.30 -10.85 -20.51
N THR A 474 -9.31 -11.17 -19.21
CA THR A 474 -10.48 -11.76 -18.55
C THR A 474 -11.54 -10.70 -18.26
N ARG A 475 -12.81 -11.09 -18.31
CA ARG A 475 -13.89 -10.29 -17.72
C ARG A 475 -14.20 -10.76 -16.31
N SER A 476 -14.67 -9.87 -15.46
CA SER A 476 -15.02 -10.14 -14.07
C SER A 476 -16.50 -9.93 -13.76
N GLU A 477 -16.96 -10.55 -12.68
CA GLU A 477 -18.34 -10.48 -12.18
C GLU A 477 -18.34 -10.54 -10.67
N LEU A 478 -19.11 -9.69 -9.99
CA LEU A 478 -19.37 -9.81 -8.56
C LEU A 478 -20.38 -10.93 -8.30
N VAL A 479 -20.03 -11.88 -7.45
CA VAL A 479 -20.87 -13.01 -7.05
C VAL A 479 -21.29 -12.85 -5.59
N LYS A 480 -22.59 -12.74 -5.37
CA LYS A 480 -23.19 -12.74 -4.03
C LYS A 480 -23.52 -14.16 -3.61
N TYR A 481 -23.19 -14.51 -2.36
CA TYR A 481 -23.51 -15.81 -1.76
C TYR A 481 -23.66 -15.69 -0.24
N LEU A 482 -24.19 -16.73 0.41
CA LEU A 482 -24.23 -16.83 1.87
C LEU A 482 -23.14 -17.80 2.33
N ASP A 483 -22.48 -17.51 3.45
CA ASP A 483 -21.61 -18.48 4.11
C ASP A 483 -22.42 -19.54 4.84
N ALA A 484 -21.74 -20.48 5.52
CA ALA A 484 -22.41 -21.55 6.25
C ALA A 484 -23.22 -21.07 7.48
N ASP A 485 -22.94 -19.88 7.99
CA ASP A 485 -23.64 -19.25 9.11
C ASP A 485 -24.78 -18.32 8.67
N GLY A 486 -24.96 -18.15 7.33
CA GLY A 486 -25.99 -17.31 6.73
C GLY A 486 -25.57 -15.85 6.55
N ASN A 487 -24.30 -15.50 6.77
CA ASN A 487 -23.81 -14.16 6.51
C ASN A 487 -23.67 -13.93 5.00
N GLU A 488 -24.05 -12.75 4.56
CA GLU A 488 -23.95 -12.34 3.18
C GLU A 488 -22.49 -12.01 2.82
N LEU A 489 -21.97 -12.68 1.80
CA LEU A 489 -20.61 -12.51 1.31
C LEU A 489 -20.61 -12.23 -0.19
N TYR A 490 -19.52 -11.63 -0.64
CA TYR A 490 -19.29 -11.30 -2.04
C TYR A 490 -17.90 -11.79 -2.46
N GLY A 491 -17.78 -12.23 -3.71
CA GLY A 491 -16.52 -12.62 -4.31
C GLY A 491 -16.46 -12.16 -5.75
N ILE A 492 -15.26 -12.12 -6.34
CA ILE A 492 -15.04 -11.70 -7.71
C ILE A 492 -14.71 -12.92 -8.55
N LEU A 493 -15.56 -13.21 -9.54
CA LEU A 493 -15.38 -14.28 -10.49
C LEU A 493 -14.74 -13.74 -11.77
N TYR A 494 -13.66 -14.36 -12.22
CA TYR A 494 -12.95 -14.07 -13.47
C TYR A 494 -13.17 -15.21 -14.44
N TYR A 495 -13.57 -14.89 -15.68
CA TYR A 495 -13.94 -15.87 -16.69
C TYR A 495 -12.75 -16.35 -17.51
N PRO A 496 -12.68 -17.64 -17.90
CA PRO A 496 -11.75 -18.08 -18.94
C PRO A 496 -11.87 -17.20 -20.18
N VAL A 497 -10.75 -16.82 -20.80
CA VAL A 497 -10.76 -15.88 -21.95
C VAL A 497 -11.52 -16.42 -23.17
N ASP A 498 -11.59 -17.77 -23.32
CA ASP A 498 -12.34 -18.45 -24.37
C ASP A 498 -13.57 -19.19 -23.77
N TYR A 499 -14.26 -18.55 -22.80
CA TYR A 499 -15.44 -19.11 -22.14
C TYR A 499 -16.60 -19.37 -23.11
N GLU A 500 -17.15 -20.58 -23.05
CA GLU A 500 -18.32 -21.03 -23.80
C GLU A 500 -19.50 -21.32 -22.84
N PRO A 501 -20.66 -20.66 -22.99
CA PRO A 501 -21.83 -20.92 -22.16
C PRO A 501 -22.27 -22.40 -22.20
N GLY A 502 -22.58 -22.93 -21.00
CA GLY A 502 -23.05 -24.33 -20.87
C GLY A 502 -21.95 -25.36 -20.69
N LYS A 503 -20.67 -24.97 -20.83
CA LYS A 503 -19.52 -25.81 -20.53
C LYS A 503 -19.04 -25.54 -19.08
N LYS A 504 -18.67 -26.59 -18.37
CA LYS A 504 -18.06 -26.50 -17.04
C LYS A 504 -16.55 -26.40 -17.16
N TYR A 505 -15.94 -25.57 -16.34
CA TYR A 505 -14.51 -25.33 -16.33
C TYR A 505 -13.91 -25.63 -14.96
N PRO A 506 -12.60 -25.92 -14.86
CA PRO A 506 -11.90 -25.95 -13.59
C PRO A 506 -11.88 -24.55 -12.97
N LEU A 507 -11.70 -24.50 -11.64
CA LEU A 507 -11.68 -23.28 -10.84
C LEU A 507 -10.37 -23.19 -10.06
N VAL A 508 -9.77 -22.00 -10.01
CA VAL A 508 -8.68 -21.66 -9.10
C VAL A 508 -9.12 -20.50 -8.20
N CYS A 509 -9.14 -20.72 -6.90
CA CYS A 509 -9.43 -19.69 -5.91
C CYS A 509 -8.13 -19.02 -5.44
N GLU A 510 -8.04 -17.70 -5.54
CA GLU A 510 -7.04 -16.89 -4.83
C GLU A 510 -7.68 -16.40 -3.53
N ILE A 511 -7.12 -16.83 -2.39
CA ILE A 511 -7.72 -16.56 -1.09
C ILE A 511 -6.86 -15.65 -0.23
N TYR A 512 -7.51 -14.79 0.55
CA TYR A 512 -6.87 -13.89 1.51
C TYR A 512 -7.86 -13.52 2.62
N GLU A 513 -8.44 -12.34 2.60
CA GLU A 513 -9.44 -11.84 3.54
C GLU A 513 -10.74 -11.49 2.81
N ASP A 514 -10.81 -10.29 2.28
CA ASP A 514 -12.00 -9.75 1.65
C ASP A 514 -11.67 -9.19 0.25
N PHE A 515 -12.45 -9.59 -0.75
CA PHE A 515 -12.28 -9.15 -2.12
C PHE A 515 -13.55 -8.48 -2.64
N PHE A 516 -13.39 -7.23 -3.03
CA PHE A 516 -14.52 -6.44 -3.44
C PHE A 516 -14.26 -5.58 -4.68
N ASN A 517 -13.01 -5.19 -4.92
CA ASN A 517 -12.69 -4.27 -6.00
C ASN A 517 -12.47 -4.99 -7.34
N ASN A 518 -12.84 -4.29 -8.43
CA ASN A 518 -12.62 -4.73 -9.80
C ASN A 518 -11.29 -4.18 -10.37
N GLY A 519 -10.23 -4.15 -9.56
CA GLY A 519 -8.92 -3.73 -10.04
C GLY A 519 -8.25 -4.78 -10.92
N TYR A 520 -7.33 -4.34 -11.76
CA TYR A 520 -6.50 -5.21 -12.58
C TYR A 520 -5.78 -6.28 -11.74
N SER A 521 -5.90 -7.53 -12.18
CA SER A 521 -5.26 -8.67 -11.53
C SER A 521 -4.50 -9.51 -12.55
N TYR A 522 -3.17 -9.44 -12.53
CA TYR A 522 -2.33 -10.24 -13.43
C TYR A 522 -2.46 -11.74 -13.16
N SER A 523 -2.57 -12.18 -11.89
CA SER A 523 -2.78 -13.59 -11.53
C SER A 523 -4.05 -14.15 -12.15
N MET A 524 -5.16 -13.41 -12.03
CA MET A 524 -6.44 -13.82 -12.60
C MET A 524 -6.42 -13.82 -14.14
N ASN A 525 -5.72 -12.88 -14.77
CA ASN A 525 -5.54 -12.89 -16.21
C ASN A 525 -4.70 -14.08 -16.70
N LEU A 526 -3.65 -14.49 -15.98
CA LEU A 526 -2.87 -15.71 -16.28
C LEU A 526 -3.74 -16.97 -16.13
N ILE A 527 -4.46 -17.12 -15.02
CA ILE A 527 -5.37 -18.23 -14.75
C ILE A 527 -6.45 -18.33 -15.82
N ALA A 528 -7.06 -17.20 -16.21
CA ALA A 528 -8.07 -17.15 -17.26
C ALA A 528 -7.54 -17.55 -18.64
N ASN A 529 -6.30 -17.16 -18.97
CA ASN A 529 -5.64 -17.56 -20.23
C ASN A 529 -5.25 -19.04 -20.24
N ALA A 530 -5.03 -19.65 -19.05
CA ALA A 530 -4.85 -21.09 -18.93
C ALA A 530 -6.16 -21.90 -19.02
N GLY A 531 -7.31 -21.23 -19.20
CA GLY A 531 -8.60 -21.88 -19.40
C GLY A 531 -9.39 -22.19 -18.13
N TYR A 532 -9.07 -21.54 -17.00
CA TYR A 532 -9.74 -21.73 -15.72
C TYR A 532 -10.63 -20.52 -15.38
N PHE A 533 -11.67 -20.76 -14.59
CA PHE A 533 -12.23 -19.68 -13.79
C PHE A 533 -11.23 -19.29 -12.69
N GLY A 534 -11.04 -17.99 -12.50
CA GLY A 534 -10.43 -17.44 -11.29
C GLY A 534 -11.52 -16.99 -10.33
N PHE A 535 -11.37 -17.20 -9.03
CA PHE A 535 -12.33 -16.72 -8.04
C PHE A 535 -11.61 -16.16 -6.81
N LYS A 536 -12.00 -14.96 -6.41
CA LYS A 536 -11.54 -14.30 -5.19
C LYS A 536 -12.72 -14.24 -4.20
N PRO A 537 -12.95 -15.29 -3.41
CA PRO A 537 -14.04 -15.32 -2.43
C PRO A 537 -13.69 -14.47 -1.21
N SER A 538 -14.67 -13.72 -0.68
CA SER A 538 -14.57 -13.08 0.61
C SER A 538 -14.91 -14.04 1.74
N VAL A 539 -14.48 -13.71 2.96
CA VAL A 539 -14.72 -14.47 4.17
C VAL A 539 -15.06 -13.53 5.33
N ASN A 540 -15.90 -13.98 6.25
CA ASN A 540 -16.21 -13.25 7.49
C ASN A 540 -15.25 -13.68 8.59
N LEU A 541 -14.09 -13.02 8.69
CA LEU A 541 -13.08 -13.33 9.69
C LEU A 541 -13.47 -12.78 11.06
N ILE A 542 -13.55 -13.67 12.03
CA ILE A 542 -13.79 -13.36 13.43
C ILE A 542 -12.54 -13.66 14.27
N GLU A 543 -12.41 -12.99 15.41
CA GLU A 543 -11.34 -13.24 16.37
C GLU A 543 -11.48 -14.61 17.02
N GLY A 544 -10.36 -15.29 17.19
CA GLY A 544 -10.25 -16.58 17.88
C GLY A 544 -9.86 -17.74 16.97
N TYR A 545 -10.65 -18.05 15.94
CA TYR A 545 -10.47 -19.21 15.06
C TYR A 545 -10.65 -18.85 13.58
N PRO A 546 -9.71 -18.12 12.97
CA PRO A 546 -9.85 -17.65 11.59
C PRO A 546 -10.01 -18.78 10.57
N GLY A 547 -9.51 -19.99 10.87
CA GLY A 547 -9.65 -21.17 10.00
C GLY A 547 -11.11 -21.54 9.69
N GLU A 548 -12.03 -21.33 10.62
CA GLU A 548 -13.45 -21.59 10.41
C GLU A 548 -14.08 -20.68 9.36
N ALA A 549 -13.69 -19.40 9.35
CA ALA A 549 -14.20 -18.44 8.40
C ALA A 549 -13.81 -18.81 6.97
N TRP A 550 -12.58 -19.27 6.74
CA TRP A 550 -12.14 -19.70 5.41
C TRP A 550 -12.91 -20.91 4.92
N VAL A 551 -13.07 -21.96 5.72
CA VAL A 551 -13.82 -23.12 5.24
C VAL A 551 -15.28 -22.77 4.98
N LYS A 552 -15.93 -21.98 5.84
CA LYS A 552 -17.32 -21.55 5.68
C LYS A 552 -17.55 -20.67 4.46
N GLY A 553 -16.73 -19.61 4.28
CA GLY A 553 -16.89 -18.64 3.21
C GLY A 553 -16.47 -19.17 1.83
N ILE A 554 -15.28 -19.79 1.75
CA ILE A 554 -14.72 -20.24 0.47
C ILE A 554 -15.54 -21.38 -0.12
N THR A 555 -15.85 -22.41 0.69
CA THR A 555 -16.63 -23.57 0.19
C THR A 555 -18.04 -23.20 -0.21
N SER A 556 -18.66 -22.23 0.46
CA SER A 556 -19.99 -21.71 0.10
C SER A 556 -19.96 -20.92 -1.20
N GLY A 557 -18.96 -20.07 -1.40
CA GLY A 557 -18.76 -19.38 -2.67
C GLY A 557 -18.56 -20.34 -3.86
N ILE A 558 -17.75 -21.38 -3.66
CA ILE A 558 -17.57 -22.45 -4.67
C ILE A 558 -18.89 -23.17 -4.95
N ASN A 559 -19.68 -23.53 -3.91
CA ASN A 559 -20.98 -24.15 -4.10
C ASN A 559 -21.90 -23.31 -4.96
N LYS A 560 -21.91 -21.98 -4.75
CA LYS A 560 -22.68 -21.05 -5.57
C LYS A 560 -22.31 -21.13 -7.06
N LEU A 561 -21.03 -21.25 -7.40
CA LEU A 561 -20.57 -21.38 -8.79
C LEU A 561 -20.90 -22.74 -9.39
N ILE A 562 -20.83 -23.81 -8.61
CA ILE A 562 -21.24 -25.16 -9.01
C ILE A 562 -22.75 -25.20 -9.31
N GLU A 563 -23.60 -24.63 -8.44
CA GLU A 563 -25.05 -24.50 -8.61
C GLU A 563 -25.41 -23.73 -9.88
N ARG A 564 -24.64 -22.70 -10.25
CA ARG A 564 -24.77 -21.95 -11.50
C ARG A 564 -24.36 -22.78 -12.74
N GLY A 565 -23.81 -23.97 -12.57
CA GLY A 565 -23.36 -24.83 -13.65
C GLY A 565 -22.07 -24.39 -14.33
N LEU A 566 -21.29 -23.49 -13.73
CA LEU A 566 -20.08 -22.90 -14.29
C LEU A 566 -18.85 -23.78 -14.05
N VAL A 567 -18.76 -24.39 -12.86
CA VAL A 567 -17.55 -25.00 -12.34
C VAL A 567 -17.68 -26.52 -12.27
N ASP A 568 -16.62 -27.23 -12.64
CA ASP A 568 -16.46 -28.66 -12.41
C ASP A 568 -16.05 -28.89 -10.96
N LYS A 569 -16.94 -29.55 -10.18
CA LYS A 569 -16.77 -29.76 -8.74
C LYS A 569 -15.54 -30.62 -8.38
N ASP A 570 -15.02 -31.40 -9.32
CA ASP A 570 -13.89 -32.30 -9.14
C ASP A 570 -12.54 -31.65 -9.57
N LYS A 571 -12.57 -30.40 -10.06
CA LYS A 571 -11.42 -29.66 -10.56
C LYS A 571 -11.28 -28.29 -9.88
N LEU A 572 -11.04 -28.32 -8.57
CA LEU A 572 -10.95 -27.13 -7.73
C LEU A 572 -9.50 -26.96 -7.24
N GLY A 573 -8.91 -25.80 -7.48
CA GLY A 573 -7.61 -25.38 -6.94
C GLY A 573 -7.75 -24.22 -5.98
N VAL A 574 -6.80 -24.10 -5.05
CA VAL A 574 -6.71 -22.97 -4.12
C VAL A 574 -5.27 -22.51 -3.97
N HIS A 575 -5.05 -21.20 -3.99
CA HIS A 575 -3.76 -20.62 -3.67
C HIS A 575 -3.89 -19.32 -2.90
N GLY A 576 -2.82 -18.95 -2.20
CA GLY A 576 -2.73 -17.67 -1.54
C GLY A 576 -1.29 -17.32 -1.17
N THR A 577 -1.06 -16.02 -1.01
CA THR A 577 0.25 -15.48 -0.63
C THR A 577 0.20 -14.94 0.79
N SER A 578 1.27 -15.14 1.59
CA SER A 578 1.39 -14.61 2.94
C SER A 578 0.24 -15.13 3.84
N TYR A 579 -0.63 -14.26 4.34
CA TYR A 579 -1.82 -14.66 5.10
C TYR A 579 -2.76 -15.56 4.30
N GLY A 580 -2.86 -15.37 2.97
CA GLY A 580 -3.56 -16.28 2.08
C GLY A 580 -2.90 -17.66 1.95
N GLY A 581 -1.57 -17.74 1.98
CA GLY A 581 -0.83 -19.00 2.01
C GLY A 581 -1.05 -19.77 3.32
N TYR A 582 -1.08 -19.06 4.44
CA TYR A 582 -1.51 -19.61 5.72
C TYR A 582 -2.94 -20.15 5.65
N ALA A 583 -3.86 -19.34 5.08
CA ALA A 583 -5.24 -19.75 4.88
C ALA A 583 -5.36 -21.02 4.02
N ALA A 584 -4.60 -21.12 2.91
CA ALA A 584 -4.63 -22.27 2.02
C ALA A 584 -4.17 -23.56 2.74
N SER A 585 -3.06 -23.49 3.49
CA SER A 585 -2.56 -24.63 4.25
C SER A 585 -3.54 -25.05 5.36
N LEU A 586 -4.16 -24.09 6.06
CA LEU A 586 -5.10 -24.41 7.13
C LEU A 586 -6.45 -24.92 6.58
N LEU A 587 -6.91 -24.38 5.44
CA LEU A 587 -8.15 -24.80 4.79
C LEU A 587 -8.14 -26.29 4.41
N ILE A 588 -7.04 -26.78 3.82
CA ILE A 588 -6.94 -28.19 3.39
C ILE A 588 -6.77 -29.18 4.56
N THR A 589 -6.61 -28.70 5.79
CA THR A 589 -6.73 -29.57 6.99
C THR A 589 -8.19 -29.80 7.41
N GLN A 590 -9.14 -29.02 6.82
CA GLN A 590 -10.55 -29.02 7.19
C GLN A 590 -11.47 -29.54 6.08
N THR A 591 -10.97 -29.66 4.86
CA THR A 591 -11.74 -30.17 3.70
C THR A 591 -10.83 -30.81 2.66
N ASP A 592 -11.32 -31.87 2.01
CA ASP A 592 -10.65 -32.62 0.94
C ASP A 592 -11.15 -32.26 -0.47
N ARG A 593 -11.88 -31.15 -0.60
CA ARG A 593 -12.54 -30.74 -1.87
C ARG A 593 -11.58 -30.31 -2.96
N PHE A 594 -10.37 -29.91 -2.58
CA PHE A 594 -9.40 -29.35 -3.53
C PHE A 594 -8.52 -30.44 -4.15
N ALA A 595 -8.40 -30.39 -5.47
CA ALA A 595 -7.49 -31.25 -6.22
C ALA A 595 -6.03 -30.78 -6.12
N ALA A 596 -5.80 -29.50 -5.80
CA ALA A 596 -4.48 -28.91 -5.55
C ALA A 596 -4.57 -27.68 -4.66
N ALA A 597 -3.51 -27.46 -3.84
CA ALA A 597 -3.37 -26.28 -3.01
C ALA A 597 -1.95 -25.70 -3.11
N ILE A 598 -1.83 -24.37 -3.09
CA ILE A 598 -0.53 -23.68 -3.15
C ILE A 598 -0.44 -22.66 -2.02
N ASN A 599 0.62 -22.79 -1.22
CA ASN A 599 1.00 -21.82 -0.20
C ASN A 599 2.23 -21.05 -0.67
N ILE A 600 2.10 -19.74 -0.84
CA ILE A 600 3.20 -18.86 -1.20
C ILE A 600 3.56 -18.01 0.02
N SER A 601 4.74 -18.25 0.61
CA SER A 601 5.27 -17.49 1.77
C SER A 601 4.27 -17.37 2.93
N GLY A 602 3.45 -18.41 3.15
CA GLY A 602 2.48 -18.45 4.24
C GLY A 602 2.99 -19.30 5.40
N LYS A 603 2.76 -18.83 6.61
CA LYS A 603 3.07 -19.58 7.83
C LYS A 603 2.21 -20.84 7.96
N VAL A 604 2.73 -21.86 8.61
CA VAL A 604 2.03 -23.15 8.83
C VAL A 604 1.98 -23.53 10.30
N ASN A 605 2.77 -22.85 11.12
CA ASN A 605 2.85 -23.05 12.58
C ASN A 605 2.91 -21.68 13.27
N ILE A 606 1.80 -21.27 13.87
CA ILE A 606 1.72 -19.96 14.54
C ILE A 606 2.64 -19.92 15.76
N ILE A 607 2.88 -21.05 16.44
CA ILE A 607 3.70 -21.09 17.65
C ILE A 607 5.17 -20.81 17.33
N SER A 608 5.74 -21.52 16.35
CA SER A 608 7.14 -21.25 15.95
C SER A 608 7.27 -19.88 15.28
N PHE A 609 6.23 -19.43 14.55
CA PHE A 609 6.20 -18.11 13.90
C PHE A 609 6.45 -16.95 14.87
N LEU A 610 6.04 -17.06 16.14
CA LEU A 610 6.27 -16.02 17.14
C LEU A 610 7.75 -15.64 17.30
N GLY A 611 8.68 -16.60 17.09
CA GLY A 611 10.11 -16.40 17.25
C GLY A 611 10.96 -16.53 15.98
N ASP A 612 10.36 -16.83 14.84
CA ASP A 612 11.09 -17.18 13.60
C ASP A 612 11.75 -16.01 12.89
N SER A 613 11.33 -14.78 13.17
CA SER A 613 11.75 -13.60 12.41
C SER A 613 12.50 -12.57 13.27
N PRO A 614 13.76 -12.82 13.62
CA PRO A 614 14.51 -11.92 14.49
C PRO A 614 14.71 -10.51 13.91
N ARG A 615 14.62 -10.34 12.59
CA ARG A 615 14.78 -9.03 11.92
C ARG A 615 13.56 -8.12 12.01
N ILE A 616 12.38 -8.65 12.27
CA ILE A 616 11.16 -7.88 12.50
C ILE A 616 10.78 -7.83 13.98
N GLY A 617 11.67 -8.31 14.83
CA GLY A 617 11.57 -8.22 16.29
C GLY A 617 10.33 -8.91 16.83
N THR A 618 9.53 -8.15 17.57
CA THR A 618 8.36 -8.64 18.31
C THR A 618 7.06 -8.57 17.53
N ARG A 619 7.09 -8.13 16.27
CA ARG A 619 5.90 -7.94 15.43
C ARG A 619 5.01 -9.17 15.36
N ASN A 620 5.59 -10.37 15.35
CA ASN A 620 4.83 -11.61 15.21
C ASN A 620 3.90 -11.87 16.41
N TYR A 621 4.32 -11.49 17.62
CA TYR A 621 3.43 -11.52 18.80
C TYR A 621 2.24 -10.59 18.59
N SER A 622 2.49 -9.34 18.22
CA SER A 622 1.42 -8.38 17.93
C SER A 622 0.50 -8.84 16.77
N ALA A 623 1.05 -9.50 15.75
CA ALA A 623 0.25 -10.04 14.64
C ALA A 623 -0.71 -11.13 15.11
N ALA A 624 -0.27 -12.02 15.99
CA ALA A 624 -1.08 -13.10 16.55
C ALA A 624 -2.12 -12.58 17.55
N GLU A 625 -1.67 -11.79 18.54
CA GLU A 625 -2.48 -11.40 19.70
C GLU A 625 -3.55 -10.35 19.36
N VAL A 626 -3.20 -9.31 18.59
CA VAL A 626 -4.08 -8.16 18.30
C VAL A 626 -4.11 -7.75 16.83
N GLY A 627 -3.49 -8.55 15.94
CA GLY A 627 -3.29 -8.21 14.54
C GLY A 627 -4.02 -9.10 13.57
N GLN A 628 -3.39 -9.27 12.40
CA GLN A 628 -3.95 -9.96 11.25
C GLN A 628 -4.33 -11.42 11.52
N ASP A 629 -3.62 -12.10 12.43
CA ASP A 629 -3.89 -13.52 12.73
C ASP A 629 -5.15 -13.74 13.56
N ARG A 630 -5.67 -12.69 14.19
CA ARG A 630 -6.96 -12.68 14.91
C ARG A 630 -7.10 -13.79 15.96
N ILE A 631 -6.00 -14.15 16.64
CA ILE A 631 -6.08 -15.10 17.76
C ILE A 631 -6.75 -14.43 18.96
N GLY A 632 -6.48 -13.14 19.20
CA GLY A 632 -7.12 -12.30 20.21
C GLY A 632 -6.56 -12.44 21.62
N GLU A 633 -5.70 -13.43 21.88
CA GLU A 633 -5.14 -13.74 23.20
C GLU A 633 -3.69 -14.21 23.07
N THR A 634 -2.93 -14.11 24.16
CA THR A 634 -1.54 -14.59 24.17
C THR A 634 -1.46 -16.13 24.11
N LEU A 635 -0.32 -16.65 23.66
CA LEU A 635 -0.09 -18.10 23.61
C LEU A 635 -0.29 -18.76 25.00
N TRP A 636 0.08 -18.08 26.07
CA TRP A 636 0.03 -18.62 27.43
C TRP A 636 -1.38 -18.58 28.02
N ASP A 637 -2.23 -17.64 27.60
CA ASP A 637 -3.62 -17.53 28.03
C ASP A 637 -4.54 -18.48 27.26
N ALA A 638 -4.29 -18.68 25.95
CA ALA A 638 -5.14 -19.50 25.09
C ALA A 638 -4.33 -20.45 24.17
N PRO A 639 -3.52 -21.38 24.71
CA PRO A 639 -2.65 -22.24 23.90
C PRO A 639 -3.42 -23.09 22.87
N MET A 640 -4.67 -23.47 23.16
CA MET A 640 -5.48 -24.28 22.27
C MET A 640 -5.87 -23.55 20.98
N LYS A 641 -6.01 -22.22 21.00
CA LYS A 641 -6.25 -21.44 19.79
C LYS A 641 -5.04 -21.49 18.85
N TYR A 642 -3.83 -21.38 19.38
CA TYR A 642 -2.58 -21.50 18.62
C TYR A 642 -2.38 -22.90 18.02
N LEU A 643 -2.72 -23.95 18.77
CA LEU A 643 -2.69 -25.33 18.28
C LEU A 643 -3.71 -25.54 17.16
N ALA A 644 -4.93 -25.09 17.34
CA ALA A 644 -6.01 -25.26 16.35
C ALA A 644 -5.76 -24.51 15.04
N THR A 645 -5.01 -23.40 15.09
CA THR A 645 -4.71 -22.55 13.92
C THR A 645 -3.34 -22.85 13.29
N SER A 646 -2.64 -23.90 13.72
CA SER A 646 -1.34 -24.33 13.18
C SER A 646 -1.51 -25.55 12.27
N ALA A 647 -1.52 -25.35 10.95
CA ALA A 647 -1.79 -26.39 9.95
C ALA A 647 -0.86 -27.62 10.08
N VAL A 648 0.40 -27.43 10.48
CA VAL A 648 1.38 -28.50 10.66
C VAL A 648 0.96 -29.55 11.69
N LEU A 649 0.17 -29.13 12.72
CA LEU A 649 -0.33 -30.02 13.76
C LEU A 649 -1.53 -30.89 13.32
N HIS A 650 -2.07 -30.58 12.13
CA HIS A 650 -3.18 -31.29 11.51
C HIS A 650 -2.78 -31.87 10.14
N ALA A 651 -1.49 -32.03 9.88
CA ALA A 651 -0.97 -32.51 8.60
C ALA A 651 -1.48 -33.92 8.24
N ASP A 652 -1.84 -34.73 9.24
CA ASP A 652 -2.45 -36.06 9.07
C ASP A 652 -3.80 -36.02 8.34
N ARG A 653 -4.53 -34.87 8.41
CA ARG A 653 -5.83 -34.67 7.77
C ARG A 653 -5.72 -34.17 6.32
N ILE A 654 -4.54 -33.76 5.86
CA ILE A 654 -4.34 -33.22 4.51
C ILE A 654 -4.36 -34.40 3.52
N GLU A 655 -5.32 -34.40 2.60
CA GLU A 655 -5.40 -35.33 1.45
C GLU A 655 -5.07 -34.61 0.13
N THR A 656 -5.17 -33.29 0.11
CA THR A 656 -4.90 -32.44 -1.07
C THR A 656 -3.40 -32.37 -1.36
N PRO A 657 -2.93 -32.64 -2.59
CA PRO A 657 -1.57 -32.35 -3.03
C PRO A 657 -1.21 -30.88 -2.77
N HIS A 658 -0.03 -30.66 -2.17
CA HIS A 658 0.31 -29.30 -1.68
C HIS A 658 1.65 -28.82 -2.23
N LEU A 659 1.62 -27.65 -2.92
CA LEU A 659 2.81 -26.92 -3.32
C LEU A 659 3.11 -25.82 -2.29
N LEU A 660 4.30 -25.86 -1.73
CA LEU A 660 4.85 -24.87 -0.82
C LEU A 660 5.89 -24.05 -1.56
N MET A 661 5.76 -22.74 -1.61
CA MET A 661 6.68 -21.83 -2.30
C MET A 661 7.22 -20.79 -1.32
N THR A 662 8.53 -20.70 -1.18
CA THR A 662 9.18 -19.79 -0.21
C THR A 662 10.38 -19.10 -0.80
N GLY A 663 10.77 -17.94 -0.23
CA GLY A 663 12.06 -17.31 -0.46
C GLY A 663 12.97 -17.50 0.75
N GLU A 664 14.25 -17.87 0.51
CA GLU A 664 15.24 -18.04 1.57
C GLU A 664 15.49 -16.75 2.36
N GLY A 665 15.41 -15.59 1.67
CA GLY A 665 15.54 -14.27 2.27
C GLY A 665 14.25 -13.68 2.79
N ASP A 666 13.18 -14.46 2.98
CA ASP A 666 11.93 -13.98 3.55
C ASP A 666 12.06 -13.76 5.06
N TRP A 667 12.06 -12.49 5.46
CA TRP A 667 12.12 -12.05 6.86
C TRP A 667 10.76 -11.81 7.49
N ASN A 668 9.70 -11.84 6.69
CA ASN A 668 8.34 -11.65 7.16
C ASN A 668 7.72 -12.98 7.60
N VAL A 669 7.83 -14.00 6.74
CA VAL A 669 7.44 -15.39 7.04
C VAL A 669 8.59 -16.31 6.59
N PRO A 670 9.53 -16.61 7.48
CA PRO A 670 10.72 -17.37 7.11
C PRO A 670 10.41 -18.75 6.52
N ALA A 671 11.16 -19.15 5.51
CA ALA A 671 11.05 -20.46 4.86
C ALA A 671 11.16 -21.62 5.85
N LEU A 672 11.81 -21.41 7.00
CA LEU A 672 11.91 -22.39 8.09
C LEU A 672 10.54 -22.79 8.64
N ASN A 673 9.60 -21.87 8.75
CA ASN A 673 8.25 -22.16 9.22
C ASN A 673 7.52 -23.07 8.24
N THR A 674 7.53 -22.74 6.94
CA THR A 674 6.89 -23.56 5.90
C THR A 674 7.54 -24.94 5.76
N ARG A 675 8.86 -25.03 5.96
CA ARG A 675 9.61 -26.29 5.97
C ARG A 675 9.08 -27.30 6.97
N GLU A 676 8.51 -26.86 8.10
CA GLU A 676 7.92 -27.76 9.10
C GLU A 676 6.80 -28.60 8.48
N LEU A 677 5.89 -27.99 7.70
CA LEU A 677 4.79 -28.70 7.06
C LEU A 677 5.31 -29.66 5.96
N TYR A 678 6.33 -29.28 5.19
CA TYR A 678 6.93 -30.16 4.21
C TYR A 678 7.40 -31.48 4.85
N TYR A 679 8.13 -31.41 5.97
CA TYR A 679 8.62 -32.61 6.66
C TYR A 679 7.50 -33.40 7.35
N ALA A 680 6.48 -32.72 7.90
CA ALA A 680 5.32 -33.36 8.49
C ALA A 680 4.54 -34.19 7.44
N MET A 681 4.20 -33.58 6.30
CA MET A 681 3.49 -34.24 5.19
C MET A 681 4.32 -35.39 4.62
N ARG A 682 5.62 -35.21 4.42
CA ARG A 682 6.53 -36.25 3.95
C ARG A 682 6.63 -37.42 4.93
N ARG A 683 6.65 -37.14 6.25
CA ARG A 683 6.63 -38.20 7.30
C ARG A 683 5.35 -39.02 7.27
N LEU A 684 4.24 -38.42 6.85
CA LEU A 684 2.91 -39.01 6.76
C LEU A 684 2.60 -39.61 5.37
N ASP A 685 3.58 -39.66 4.47
CA ASP A 685 3.44 -40.16 3.09
C ASP A 685 2.38 -39.41 2.27
N LYS A 686 2.26 -38.08 2.50
CA LYS A 686 1.36 -37.17 1.79
C LYS A 686 2.08 -36.54 0.61
N GLU A 687 1.33 -36.20 -0.47
CA GLU A 687 1.90 -35.55 -1.65
C GLU A 687 2.21 -34.07 -1.36
N VAL A 688 3.49 -33.73 -1.43
CA VAL A 688 3.96 -32.36 -1.17
C VAL A 688 5.21 -32.03 -2.01
N VAL A 689 5.21 -30.85 -2.59
CA VAL A 689 6.36 -30.24 -3.26
C VAL A 689 6.74 -28.97 -2.53
N TRP A 690 8.03 -28.77 -2.26
CA TRP A 690 8.53 -27.51 -1.70
C TRP A 690 9.55 -26.89 -2.64
N VAL A 691 9.23 -25.69 -3.15
CA VAL A 691 10.11 -24.85 -3.97
C VAL A 691 10.62 -23.69 -3.12
N ASN A 692 11.93 -23.67 -2.89
CA ASN A 692 12.58 -22.63 -2.10
C ASN A 692 13.52 -21.81 -3.01
N TYR A 693 13.17 -20.55 -3.23
CA TYR A 693 13.96 -19.62 -4.05
C TYR A 693 15.08 -19.03 -3.21
N VAL A 694 16.31 -19.40 -3.49
CA VAL A 694 17.50 -18.98 -2.72
C VAL A 694 17.67 -17.46 -2.70
N ASN A 695 17.38 -16.80 -3.82
CA ASN A 695 17.41 -15.33 -3.92
C ASN A 695 16.04 -14.67 -3.68
N GLY A 696 15.04 -15.45 -3.31
CA GLY A 696 13.66 -14.97 -3.11
C GLY A 696 13.46 -14.33 -1.74
N GLY A 697 12.47 -13.44 -1.68
CA GLY A 697 11.97 -12.83 -0.43
C GLY A 697 10.52 -13.18 -0.16
N HIS A 698 9.82 -12.27 0.50
CA HIS A 698 8.38 -12.42 0.75
C HIS A 698 7.60 -12.38 -0.57
N GLY A 699 6.98 -13.48 -0.96
CA GLY A 699 6.41 -13.70 -2.29
C GLY A 699 7.24 -14.65 -3.16
N ALA A 700 8.18 -15.41 -2.57
CA ALA A 700 9.01 -16.43 -3.23
C ALA A 700 9.82 -15.85 -4.41
N GLY A 701 9.69 -16.38 -5.64
CA GLY A 701 10.44 -15.93 -6.82
C GLY A 701 10.00 -14.58 -7.42
N MET A 702 8.95 -13.95 -6.90
CA MET A 702 8.28 -12.82 -7.55
C MET A 702 9.10 -11.52 -7.66
N ALA A 703 10.18 -11.36 -6.91
CA ALA A 703 11.00 -10.15 -6.88
C ALA A 703 12.53 -10.42 -6.95
N SER A 704 12.96 -11.67 -7.05
CA SER A 704 14.38 -12.01 -7.07
C SER A 704 15.03 -11.66 -8.41
N ASN A 705 14.68 -12.34 -9.47
CA ASN A 705 15.14 -12.07 -10.83
C ASN A 705 14.11 -12.57 -11.85
N GLU A 706 14.34 -12.31 -13.15
CA GLU A 706 13.40 -12.65 -14.21
C GLU A 706 13.21 -14.17 -14.36
N ALA A 707 14.25 -14.96 -14.22
CA ALA A 707 14.18 -16.42 -14.31
C ALA A 707 13.36 -17.00 -13.15
N ASP A 708 13.61 -16.58 -11.92
CA ASP A 708 12.83 -16.98 -10.75
C ASP A 708 11.37 -16.53 -10.85
N PHE A 709 11.11 -15.35 -11.45
CA PHE A 709 9.76 -14.87 -11.70
C PHE A 709 9.01 -15.79 -12.68
N HIS A 710 9.63 -16.21 -13.77
CA HIS A 710 9.05 -17.17 -14.70
C HIS A 710 8.82 -18.53 -14.04
N ASP A 711 9.83 -19.08 -13.36
CA ASP A 711 9.73 -20.36 -12.64
C ASP A 711 8.62 -20.33 -11.58
N HIS A 712 8.42 -19.19 -10.91
CA HIS A 712 7.33 -19.03 -9.93
C HIS A 712 5.95 -19.34 -10.52
N TRP A 713 5.66 -18.86 -11.73
CA TRP A 713 4.38 -19.12 -12.41
C TRP A 713 4.35 -20.50 -13.05
N GLU A 714 5.46 -20.98 -13.61
CA GLU A 714 5.58 -22.33 -14.15
C GLU A 714 5.49 -23.41 -13.05
N ALA A 715 5.85 -23.07 -11.82
CA ALA A 715 5.72 -23.98 -10.68
C ALA A 715 4.27 -24.38 -10.39
N TYR A 716 3.28 -23.56 -10.75
CA TYR A 716 1.87 -23.94 -10.70
C TYR A 716 1.59 -25.20 -11.52
N ASP A 717 2.26 -25.37 -12.65
CA ASP A 717 2.10 -26.54 -13.50
C ASP A 717 2.68 -27.84 -12.89
N ARG A 718 3.48 -27.74 -11.84
CA ARG A 718 4.07 -28.92 -11.15
C ARG A 718 3.04 -29.76 -10.40
N LEU A 719 1.92 -29.16 -10.01
CA LEU A 719 0.81 -29.86 -9.36
C LEU A 719 -0.44 -29.97 -10.24
N VAL A 720 -0.78 -28.90 -10.96
CA VAL A 720 -2.03 -28.77 -11.71
C VAL A 720 -2.20 -29.81 -12.84
N PRO A 721 -1.20 -30.16 -13.66
CA PRO A 721 -1.37 -31.15 -14.72
C PRO A 721 -1.74 -32.55 -14.23
N ASN A 722 -1.20 -32.95 -13.09
CA ASN A 722 -1.47 -34.28 -12.51
C ASN A 722 -2.81 -34.35 -11.76
N SER A 723 -3.27 -33.23 -11.22
CA SER A 723 -4.47 -33.15 -10.40
C SER A 723 -5.75 -32.94 -11.24
N PHE A 724 -5.62 -32.42 -12.48
CA PHE A 724 -6.76 -32.15 -13.37
C PHE A 724 -6.84 -33.09 -14.58
N GLN A 725 -5.89 -34.05 -14.73
CA GLN A 725 -5.97 -35.16 -15.69
C GLN A 725 -6.81 -36.30 -15.10
#